data_d8c8bc17eddafbf6de4fae69888dac1e
#
_entry.id   d8c8bc17eddafbf6de4fae69888dac1e
#
_cell.length_a   1.000
_cell.length_b   1.000
_cell.length_c   1.000
_cell.angle_alpha   90.00
_cell.angle_beta   90.00
_cell.angle_gamma   90.00
#
_symmetry.space_group_name_H-M   'P 1'
#
loop_
_entity.id
_entity.type
_entity.pdbx_description
1 polymer ?
#
loop_
_entity_poly.entity_id
_entity_poly.type
_entity_poly.pdbx_seq_one_letter_code
_entity_poly.pdbx_strand_id
1 'polypeptide(L)'
;MKGYNKKQGVKLQRKVLSSLFIAGAAYVCILGGDNAAWASDYTGTDTLSTYSYGATYDKIDITMAAPGKNCAGIYTYGKNNTTTANGRVTVTMSDTEDTYGYNGIFVDGVSKLDAKNGIELTIDSTGDNNASGVDQAWRNGLRVETQGKVDLGTASGSVITINSNAAESYANGIFVDGSSTGTGSEASIKGGDLTVNINKDNAMQQMDYAAGVTLYNGSKMELAGDLDIHLEAAGVDGIRANNLNYSGDINTLQVKNLAIYGKAVNGSGSGIYLMGEHDSANVSDSTKIEVTAEYDASGIVIGGSDTASSFGTTTIDVTSKTENNNDVYGIKQFGAQTDYADLIINAQSDGADIFGISLVGNAGAGIVEVAGDLTIKANGNGSYVKGVEVSALGKLSVSGKTDIDVSSDNDQAIMYGVYAQTGSKLDFADDVQITIATHDGDSRARMYGIYSRTAAEVAFTKGLTIKNANIGEAVVAEGGNIKINTSGGNDVKIEGYIESKSIPEKPDSETLANGTVDITFDTAQSYLYGNSYTATDCVTDLKFTNGAVWNMMGNSSVSDLSVGKDSVINMTADSGRYSNLQVGNLKTADGTFVMNAGWVDGGGSYSDKLIIDETSAAGSNSIKIISDGGLEDAARNNTVFVKGADASTKFVVDGPVYANGLYEFDITLADKENDGKYDWVIGSLKKNTVDNVNTIVSANQVAYTAWIDGNGTLRQRLGELQSGAVNGIWARIFGGKLGGDEFTNKYKTYQLGYDAQAGEWRVGAAYEYSDGSLNYTSGSGENKIGAVSLYGTLQGKDNSALDIVVKRGRIYGDMDIYGKYSDQGDYSTDATSIGVEYSKRFDGGNNVYFEPQAQLTFGRIDGYDYVSAKGIRVAYDDINSLIGRLGIVAGKAFSRGDVYVKGSLLHEFSGDSSVTMLAANGESYMEDQDYGDTWLEVGIGGNITLGKNCELYGDIERSFGGDVTKNWGANVGFRYSF
;
A
#
# COMPACT_ATOMS: atom_id res chain seq x y z
N MET A 1 -33.44 19.46 -12.10
CA MET A 1 -34.80 20.07 -12.32
C MET A 1 -35.51 20.18 -11.00
N LYS A 2 -36.07 21.28 -10.70
CA LYS A 2 -36.78 21.78 -9.52
C LYS A 2 -35.85 22.44 -8.47
N GLY A 3 -36.04 23.73 -8.47
CA GLY A 3 -35.49 24.77 -7.71
C GLY A 3 -35.61 24.60 -6.22
N TYR A 4 -34.53 24.83 -5.56
CA TYR A 4 -34.48 25.02 -4.12
C TYR A 4 -34.42 26.53 -3.81
N ASN A 5 -35.36 26.95 -3.02
CA ASN A 5 -35.56 28.34 -2.61
C ASN A 5 -34.41 28.79 -1.68
N LYS A 6 -33.57 29.68 -2.19
CA LYS A 6 -32.73 30.59 -1.41
C LYS A 6 -33.61 31.60 -0.65
N LYS A 7 -34.07 31.31 0.52
CA LYS A 7 -34.79 32.34 1.36
C LYS A 7 -34.85 32.02 2.85
N GLN A 8 -33.88 31.41 3.45
CA GLN A 8 -33.84 31.38 4.95
C GLN A 8 -32.55 31.86 5.60
N GLY A 9 -31.42 31.92 4.88
CA GLY A 9 -30.14 32.36 5.48
C GLY A 9 -29.95 33.86 5.65
N VAL A 10 -30.82 34.70 5.12
CA VAL A 10 -30.65 36.18 5.14
C VAL A 10 -31.53 36.88 6.17
N LYS A 11 -32.37 36.16 6.88
CA LYS A 11 -33.32 36.82 7.85
C LYS A 11 -32.79 36.97 9.28
N LEU A 12 -31.71 36.27 9.66
CA LEU A 12 -31.13 36.43 10.99
C LEU A 12 -30.16 37.64 11.09
N GLN A 13 -29.50 37.98 10.01
CA GLN A 13 -28.57 39.14 10.00
C GLN A 13 -29.21 40.53 9.96
N ARG A 14 -30.50 40.63 9.71
CA ARG A 14 -31.19 41.94 9.60
C ARG A 14 -31.89 42.44 10.87
N LYS A 15 -31.89 41.64 11.96
CA LYS A 15 -32.56 42.09 13.21
C LYS A 15 -31.60 42.61 14.30
N VAL A 16 -30.29 42.49 14.10
CA VAL A 16 -29.30 42.96 15.10
C VAL A 16 -28.83 44.38 14.88
N LEU A 17 -29.27 45.05 13.80
CA LEU A 17 -28.73 46.33 13.36
C LEU A 17 -29.62 47.55 13.63
N SER A 18 -30.65 47.44 14.44
CA SER A 18 -31.57 48.58 14.62
C SER A 18 -31.73 49.10 16.06
N SER A 19 -30.84 48.79 16.93
CA SER A 19 -30.96 49.36 18.32
C SER A 19 -29.69 49.98 18.87
N LEU A 20 -28.98 50.73 18.04
CA LEU A 20 -27.83 51.55 18.48
C LEU A 20 -28.21 53.05 18.61
N PHE A 21 -29.29 53.31 19.25
CA PHE A 21 -29.58 54.71 19.70
C PHE A 21 -30.43 54.65 20.96
N ILE A 22 -29.82 54.53 22.11
CA ILE A 22 -30.31 55.17 23.34
C ILE A 22 -29.09 55.69 24.09
N ALA A 23 -28.77 56.92 23.85
CA ALA A 23 -28.06 57.74 24.81
C ALA A 23 -28.97 57.93 26.00
N GLY A 24 -28.52 57.57 27.15
CA GLY A 24 -29.32 57.95 28.26
C GLY A 24 -28.97 57.36 29.60
N ALA A 25 -28.39 58.14 30.42
CA ALA A 25 -28.30 58.09 31.85
C ALA A 25 -27.22 57.17 32.43
N ALA A 26 -25.97 57.61 32.25
CA ALA A 26 -24.94 57.27 33.25
C ALA A 26 -25.33 57.90 34.55
N TYR A 27 -25.62 57.12 35.57
CA TYR A 27 -25.61 57.63 36.95
C TYR A 27 -24.17 57.92 37.34
N VAL A 28 -23.78 59.18 37.31
CA VAL A 28 -22.48 59.64 37.73
C VAL A 28 -22.50 59.75 39.23
N CYS A 29 -21.82 58.90 39.96
CA CYS A 29 -21.39 59.25 41.32
C CYS A 29 -20.14 60.13 41.19
N ILE A 30 -20.33 61.44 41.37
CA ILE A 30 -19.26 62.40 41.35
C ILE A 30 -18.54 62.27 42.69
N LEU A 31 -17.31 61.86 42.71
CA LEU A 31 -16.39 62.30 43.77
C LEU A 31 -15.52 63.41 43.18
N GLY A 32 -15.91 64.65 43.47
CA GLY A 32 -15.14 65.82 43.11
C GLY A 32 -13.82 65.87 43.90
N GLY A 33 -12.79 66.32 43.22
CA GLY A 33 -11.53 66.69 43.88
C GLY A 33 -10.46 67.00 42.84
N ASP A 34 -10.33 68.30 42.50
CA ASP A 34 -9.14 68.85 41.88
C ASP A 34 -7.91 68.54 42.70
N ASN A 35 -6.91 67.81 42.00
CA ASN A 35 -5.48 68.10 42.16
C ASN A 35 -4.68 67.03 41.51
N ALA A 36 -3.51 67.33 40.90
CA ALA A 36 -2.48 66.45 40.45
C ALA A 36 -2.14 65.49 41.61
N ALA A 37 -2.78 64.35 41.65
CA ALA A 37 -2.64 63.38 42.72
C ALA A 37 -1.44 62.55 42.54
N TRP A 38 -0.66 62.42 43.53
CA TRP A 38 0.37 61.37 43.68
C TRP A 38 -0.23 59.98 43.43
N ALA A 39 0.50 59.13 42.76
CA ALA A 39 0.10 57.78 42.55
C ALA A 39 -0.36 57.08 43.81
N SER A 40 -1.60 56.67 43.94
CA SER A 40 -2.21 55.96 45.02
C SER A 40 -3.00 54.73 44.52
N ASP A 41 -3.12 53.74 45.36
CA ASP A 41 -3.96 52.57 45.07
C ASP A 41 -5.43 53.07 45.02
N TYR A 42 -6.15 52.60 44.00
CA TYR A 42 -7.61 52.71 43.95
C TYR A 42 -8.24 51.37 44.29
N THR A 43 -9.02 51.32 45.34
CA THR A 43 -9.85 50.20 45.74
C THR A 43 -11.28 50.65 45.89
N GLY A 44 -12.22 50.09 45.12
CA GLY A 44 -13.59 50.58 45.14
C GLY A 44 -14.63 49.51 44.83
N THR A 45 -15.87 49.80 45.10
CA THR A 45 -17.05 48.99 44.81
C THR A 45 -17.92 49.60 43.75
N ASP A 46 -17.52 50.71 43.15
CA ASP A 46 -18.26 51.48 42.13
C ASP A 46 -17.40 51.69 40.90
N THR A 47 -18.03 52.12 39.77
CA THR A 47 -17.34 52.43 38.51
C THR A 47 -16.27 53.50 38.71
N LEU A 48 -15.02 53.20 38.35
CA LEU A 48 -13.97 54.17 38.18
C LEU A 48 -14.17 54.96 36.89
N SER A 49 -14.73 56.14 36.92
CA SER A 49 -14.90 57.01 35.75
C SER A 49 -13.82 58.09 35.70
N THR A 50 -13.09 58.16 34.57
CA THR A 50 -12.10 59.21 34.29
C THR A 50 -12.55 60.06 33.12
N TYR A 51 -12.73 61.35 33.30
CA TYR A 51 -13.18 62.33 32.29
C TYR A 51 -12.29 63.56 32.24
N SER A 52 -11.80 63.90 31.07
CA SER A 52 -11.13 65.17 30.74
C SER A 52 -9.73 65.42 31.28
N TYR A 53 -9.24 64.70 32.29
CA TYR A 53 -7.90 64.90 32.89
C TYR A 53 -7.28 63.53 33.16
N GLY A 54 -6.03 63.34 32.75
CA GLY A 54 -5.31 62.05 32.98
C GLY A 54 -5.20 61.79 34.51
N ALA A 55 -5.43 60.51 34.87
CA ALA A 55 -5.24 60.00 36.22
C ALA A 55 -4.21 58.93 36.29
N THR A 56 -3.33 58.94 37.29
CA THR A 56 -2.31 57.91 37.51
C THR A 56 -2.54 57.24 38.86
N TYR A 57 -2.56 55.90 38.85
CA TYR A 57 -2.76 55.05 40.01
C TYR A 57 -1.58 54.07 40.16
N ASP A 58 -1.21 53.79 41.39
CA ASP A 58 -0.21 52.73 41.67
C ASP A 58 -0.82 51.36 41.47
N LYS A 59 -2.06 51.16 41.89
CA LYS A 59 -2.85 49.95 41.67
C LYS A 59 -4.32 50.32 41.49
N ILE A 60 -5.07 49.57 40.65
CA ILE A 60 -6.53 49.68 40.55
C ILE A 60 -7.12 48.33 40.93
N ASP A 61 -8.02 48.31 41.91
CA ASP A 61 -8.69 47.12 42.42
C ASP A 61 -10.19 47.45 42.68
N ILE A 62 -11.05 46.86 41.82
CA ILE A 62 -12.48 47.14 41.81
C ILE A 62 -13.26 45.85 42.01
N THR A 63 -14.13 45.80 43.00
CA THR A 63 -15.04 44.67 43.23
C THR A 63 -16.48 45.24 43.32
N MET A 64 -17.30 44.86 42.33
CA MET A 64 -18.70 45.27 42.23
C MET A 64 -19.60 44.06 42.47
N ALA A 65 -20.42 44.09 43.48
CA ALA A 65 -21.49 43.13 43.72
C ALA A 65 -22.84 43.76 43.30
N ALA A 66 -23.61 43.09 42.45
CA ALA A 66 -24.84 43.55 41.86
C ALA A 66 -24.71 44.93 41.18
N PRO A 67 -23.84 45.08 40.14
CA PRO A 67 -23.68 46.32 39.43
C PRO A 67 -24.98 46.74 38.76
N GLY A 68 -25.24 48.02 38.68
CA GLY A 68 -26.46 48.60 38.07
C GLY A 68 -26.44 48.36 36.53
N LYS A 69 -27.52 48.85 35.89
CA LYS A 69 -27.72 48.72 34.45
C LYS A 69 -26.56 49.31 33.63
N ASN A 70 -26.05 48.57 32.65
CA ASN A 70 -25.02 48.98 31.67
C ASN A 70 -23.78 49.64 32.35
N CYS A 71 -23.26 49.00 33.38
CA CYS A 71 -22.11 49.44 34.11
C CYS A 71 -20.77 49.00 33.51
N ALA A 72 -19.72 49.75 33.82
CA ALA A 72 -18.34 49.36 33.61
C ALA A 72 -17.58 49.40 34.94
N GLY A 73 -16.61 48.48 35.15
CA GLY A 73 -15.70 48.59 36.30
C GLY A 73 -14.79 49.80 36.12
N ILE A 74 -14.18 50.00 34.99
CA ILE A 74 -13.43 51.18 34.60
C ILE A 74 -14.05 51.78 33.34
N TYR A 75 -14.32 53.08 33.35
CA TYR A 75 -14.75 53.83 32.19
C TYR A 75 -13.85 55.05 31.95
N THR A 76 -13.05 54.97 30.87
CA THR A 76 -12.16 56.07 30.45
C THR A 76 -12.69 56.64 29.15
N TYR A 77 -13.08 57.97 29.18
CA TYR A 77 -13.72 58.58 28.02
C TYR A 77 -13.35 60.07 27.89
N GLY A 78 -13.60 60.61 26.68
CA GLY A 78 -13.39 62.05 26.43
C GLY A 78 -12.29 62.34 25.43
N LYS A 79 -11.76 63.55 25.33
CA LYS A 79 -10.70 63.93 24.42
C LYS A 79 -9.35 63.98 25.12
N ASN A 80 -8.35 63.18 24.64
CA ASN A 80 -7.00 63.19 25.18
C ASN A 80 -6.89 62.79 26.68
N ASN A 81 -7.79 61.96 27.16
CA ASN A 81 -7.75 61.47 28.53
C ASN A 81 -6.85 60.20 28.60
N THR A 82 -6.03 60.13 29.64
CA THR A 82 -5.19 58.94 29.90
C THR A 82 -5.31 58.50 31.34
N THR A 83 -5.84 57.29 31.53
CA THR A 83 -5.81 56.60 32.84
C THR A 83 -4.57 55.68 32.85
N THR A 84 -3.69 55.90 33.81
CA THR A 84 -2.47 55.11 33.97
C THR A 84 -2.52 54.30 35.25
N ALA A 85 -2.29 53.00 35.14
CA ALA A 85 -2.07 52.12 36.29
C ALA A 85 -0.62 51.59 36.26
N ASN A 86 0.16 51.96 37.28
CA ASN A 86 1.54 51.49 37.43
C ASN A 86 1.61 50.01 37.90
N GLY A 87 0.59 49.55 38.67
CA GLY A 87 0.41 48.15 39.07
C GLY A 87 -0.59 47.42 38.18
N ARG A 88 -0.92 46.18 38.56
CA ARG A 88 -1.94 45.36 37.89
C ARG A 88 -3.32 45.98 38.11
N VAL A 89 -4.15 45.98 37.10
CA VAL A 89 -5.55 46.38 37.17
C VAL A 89 -6.40 45.14 37.43
N THR A 90 -7.15 45.10 38.53
CA THR A 90 -8.08 44.04 38.88
C THR A 90 -9.52 44.59 38.89
N VAL A 91 -10.41 43.92 38.14
CA VAL A 91 -11.84 44.24 38.14
C VAL A 91 -12.63 42.95 38.32
N THR A 92 -13.42 42.88 39.38
CA THR A 92 -14.34 41.77 39.64
C THR A 92 -15.76 42.29 39.71
N MET A 93 -16.62 41.76 38.86
CA MET A 93 -18.06 42.12 38.81
C MET A 93 -18.87 40.84 39.03
N SER A 94 -19.76 40.86 40.02
CA SER A 94 -20.63 39.73 40.32
C SER A 94 -22.09 40.16 40.31
N ASP A 95 -22.92 39.44 39.56
CA ASP A 95 -24.37 39.67 39.51
C ASP A 95 -25.16 38.39 39.67
N THR A 96 -26.18 38.44 40.50
CA THR A 96 -27.11 37.34 40.72
C THR A 96 -28.46 37.54 40.01
N GLU A 97 -28.71 38.73 39.43
CA GLU A 97 -30.01 39.07 38.81
C GLU A 97 -30.00 39.11 37.28
N ASP A 98 -28.82 39.05 36.63
CA ASP A 98 -28.55 38.82 35.22
C ASP A 98 -29.39 39.60 34.16
N THR A 99 -29.78 40.81 34.49
CA THR A 99 -30.74 41.60 33.69
C THR A 99 -30.11 42.62 32.75
N TYR A 100 -28.76 42.82 32.77
CA TYR A 100 -28.14 43.99 32.12
C TYR A 100 -26.80 43.69 31.45
N GLY A 101 -26.37 44.61 30.56
CA GLY A 101 -25.07 44.58 29.92
C GLY A 101 -23.96 45.09 30.85
N TYR A 102 -22.80 44.40 30.86
CA TYR A 102 -21.63 44.78 31.66
C TYR A 102 -20.38 44.90 30.78
N ASN A 103 -19.49 45.85 31.17
CA ASN A 103 -18.13 45.93 30.64
C ASN A 103 -17.17 45.91 31.85
N GLY A 104 -16.18 45.01 31.80
CA GLY A 104 -15.11 45.00 32.78
C GLY A 104 -14.35 46.34 32.75
N ILE A 105 -13.82 46.63 31.55
CA ILE A 105 -13.19 47.91 31.23
C ILE A 105 -13.80 48.46 29.94
N PHE A 106 -14.13 49.78 29.94
CA PHE A 106 -14.60 50.50 28.76
C PHE A 106 -13.73 51.74 28.48
N VAL A 107 -13.16 51.84 27.28
CA VAL A 107 -12.36 52.98 26.82
C VAL A 107 -12.99 53.56 25.57
N ASP A 108 -13.46 54.79 25.63
CA ASP A 108 -14.22 55.42 24.55
C ASP A 108 -13.66 56.80 24.16
N GLY A 109 -13.87 57.18 22.91
CA GLY A 109 -13.40 58.45 22.35
C GLY A 109 -11.88 58.51 22.19
N VAL A 110 -11.32 59.71 22.12
CA VAL A 110 -9.86 59.92 22.04
C VAL A 110 -9.22 59.77 23.42
N SER A 111 -9.38 58.59 24.03
CA SER A 111 -8.86 58.30 25.37
C SER A 111 -7.95 57.07 25.42
N LYS A 112 -7.16 56.98 26.49
CA LYS A 112 -6.18 55.87 26.67
C LYS A 112 -6.27 55.29 28.08
N LEU A 113 -6.22 53.94 28.13
CA LEU A 113 -5.87 53.22 29.36
C LEU A 113 -4.45 52.66 29.19
N ASP A 114 -3.57 52.99 30.14
CA ASP A 114 -2.20 52.52 30.22
C ASP A 114 -2.03 51.60 31.45
N ALA A 115 -2.26 50.28 31.23
CA ALA A 115 -2.21 49.26 32.27
C ALA A 115 -0.89 48.46 32.16
N LYS A 116 0.21 49.08 32.58
CA LYS A 116 1.60 48.62 32.35
C LYS A 116 1.92 47.22 32.87
N ASN A 117 1.22 46.75 33.89
CA ASN A 117 1.39 45.43 34.49
C ASN A 117 0.21 44.50 34.25
N GLY A 118 -0.51 44.70 33.12
CA GLY A 118 -1.62 43.88 32.66
C GLY A 118 -2.92 44.08 33.45
N ILE A 119 -3.93 43.34 33.02
CA ILE A 119 -5.28 43.35 33.60
C ILE A 119 -5.67 41.97 34.09
N GLU A 120 -6.54 41.92 35.08
CA GLU A 120 -7.25 40.74 35.55
C GLU A 120 -8.74 41.10 35.69
N LEU A 121 -9.54 40.62 34.72
CA LEU A 121 -10.95 40.93 34.67
C LEU A 121 -11.77 39.69 34.95
N THR A 122 -12.74 39.77 35.86
CA THR A 122 -13.69 38.72 36.14
C THR A 122 -15.11 39.28 36.13
N ILE A 123 -15.96 38.68 35.29
CA ILE A 123 -17.40 38.97 35.27
C ILE A 123 -18.12 37.66 35.57
N ASP A 124 -18.72 37.57 36.74
CA ASP A 124 -19.52 36.43 37.16
C ASP A 124 -21.00 36.81 37.15
N SER A 125 -21.75 36.24 36.23
CA SER A 125 -23.16 36.48 36.05
C SER A 125 -23.90 35.15 36.21
N THR A 126 -24.32 34.84 37.43
CA THR A 126 -24.88 33.53 37.83
C THR A 126 -26.39 33.52 38.05
N GLY A 127 -27.07 34.60 37.70
CA GLY A 127 -28.54 34.74 37.89
C GLY A 127 -29.32 33.88 36.90
N ASP A 128 -30.40 33.28 37.40
CA ASP A 128 -31.30 32.39 36.63
C ASP A 128 -32.45 33.24 36.06
N ASN A 129 -32.26 33.83 34.86
CA ASN A 129 -33.28 34.72 34.29
C ASN A 129 -34.08 34.09 33.16
N ASN A 130 -35.30 33.71 33.51
CA ASN A 130 -36.40 33.39 32.59
C ASN A 130 -37.30 34.63 32.33
N ALA A 131 -36.80 35.84 32.41
CA ALA A 131 -37.62 37.01 32.13
C ALA A 131 -37.75 37.24 30.62
N SER A 132 -38.82 36.75 30.05
CA SER A 132 -39.23 37.07 28.68
C SER A 132 -39.42 38.59 28.52
N GLY A 133 -38.55 39.25 27.74
CA GLY A 133 -38.75 40.64 27.32
C GLY A 133 -37.63 41.63 27.60
N VAL A 134 -36.44 41.18 27.94
CA VAL A 134 -35.27 42.08 28.03
C VAL A 134 -34.44 41.96 26.73
N ASP A 135 -34.16 43.11 26.10
CA ASP A 135 -33.24 43.19 24.98
C ASP A 135 -31.88 42.57 25.34
N GLN A 136 -31.28 41.87 24.42
CA GLN A 136 -30.03 41.11 24.51
C GLN A 136 -28.98 41.72 25.44
N ALA A 137 -28.62 41.01 26.49
CA ALA A 137 -27.59 41.46 27.42
C ALA A 137 -26.18 41.20 26.89
N TRP A 138 -25.40 42.28 26.73
CA TRP A 138 -23.99 42.17 26.28
C TRP A 138 -23.05 42.17 27.49
N ARG A 139 -22.08 41.21 27.46
CA ARG A 139 -21.00 41.17 28.45
C ARG A 139 -19.68 41.29 27.73
N ASN A 140 -18.95 42.38 27.97
CA ASN A 140 -17.64 42.60 27.41
C ASN A 140 -16.59 42.62 28.50
N GLY A 141 -15.55 41.82 28.42
CA GLY A 141 -14.45 41.94 29.34
C GLY A 141 -13.74 43.29 29.15
N LEU A 142 -13.18 43.49 28.00
CA LEU A 142 -12.54 44.74 27.59
C LEU A 142 -13.25 45.30 26.34
N ARG A 143 -13.78 46.52 26.45
CA ARG A 143 -14.45 47.24 25.35
C ARG A 143 -13.67 48.49 24.98
N VAL A 144 -13.32 48.67 23.71
CA VAL A 144 -12.60 49.84 23.21
C VAL A 144 -13.32 50.37 21.98
N GLU A 145 -13.74 51.63 22.05
CA GLU A 145 -14.52 52.21 20.95
C GLU A 145 -13.94 53.53 20.43
N THR A 146 -14.39 53.91 19.24
CA THR A 146 -14.08 55.17 18.52
C THR A 146 -12.57 55.30 18.25
N GLN A 147 -11.81 55.98 19.03
CA GLN A 147 -10.35 56.17 18.94
C GLN A 147 -9.66 55.76 20.25
N GLY A 148 -10.37 54.97 21.08
CA GLY A 148 -9.86 54.49 22.34
C GLY A 148 -8.60 53.63 22.17
N LYS A 149 -7.68 53.75 23.11
CA LYS A 149 -6.43 53.02 23.11
C LYS A 149 -6.19 52.31 24.43
N VAL A 150 -5.74 51.09 24.38
CA VAL A 150 -5.37 50.30 25.55
C VAL A 150 -3.95 49.77 25.39
N ASP A 151 -3.13 49.99 26.42
CA ASP A 151 -1.78 49.44 26.51
C ASP A 151 -1.70 48.54 27.76
N LEU A 152 -1.63 47.24 27.53
CA LEU A 152 -1.61 46.23 28.59
C LEU A 152 -0.21 45.96 29.14
N GLY A 153 0.82 46.59 28.55
CA GLY A 153 2.21 46.34 28.90
C GLY A 153 2.69 44.98 28.37
N THR A 154 3.99 44.72 28.45
CA THR A 154 4.61 43.49 27.92
C THR A 154 5.15 42.56 28.99
N ALA A 155 5.10 42.97 30.31
CA ALA A 155 5.83 42.31 31.38
C ALA A 155 5.00 41.28 32.20
N SER A 156 3.68 41.21 32.03
CA SER A 156 2.83 40.26 32.78
C SER A 156 1.60 39.84 31.95
N GLY A 157 1.23 38.59 32.05
CA GLY A 157 0.05 38.06 31.36
C GLY A 157 -1.22 38.74 31.83
N SER A 158 -2.09 39.16 30.90
CA SER A 158 -3.42 39.68 31.18
C SER A 158 -4.44 38.54 31.12
N VAL A 159 -5.49 38.60 31.95
CA VAL A 159 -6.53 37.56 31.98
C VAL A 159 -7.91 38.21 31.98
N ILE A 160 -8.79 37.72 31.14
CA ILE A 160 -10.20 38.12 31.10
C ILE A 160 -11.03 36.85 31.29
N THR A 161 -11.88 36.81 32.28
CA THR A 161 -12.78 35.71 32.58
C THR A 161 -14.23 36.18 32.59
N ILE A 162 -15.10 35.56 31.83
CA ILE A 162 -16.54 35.81 31.82
C ILE A 162 -17.26 34.48 32.09
N ASN A 163 -17.94 34.42 33.21
CA ASN A 163 -18.82 33.32 33.58
C ASN A 163 -20.27 33.80 33.50
N SER A 164 -21.08 33.22 32.68
CA SER A 164 -22.49 33.61 32.51
C SER A 164 -23.39 32.39 32.35
N ASN A 165 -24.52 32.45 33.09
CA ASN A 165 -25.61 31.44 32.97
C ASN A 165 -26.83 31.98 32.23
N ALA A 166 -26.81 33.22 31.75
CA ALA A 166 -27.97 33.84 31.14
C ALA A 166 -28.31 33.28 29.78
N ALA A 167 -29.56 32.88 29.58
CA ALA A 167 -30.14 32.67 28.27
C ALA A 167 -30.24 34.01 27.50
N GLU A 168 -30.16 33.95 26.14
CA GLU A 168 -30.23 35.11 25.25
C GLU A 168 -29.14 36.20 25.49
N SER A 169 -27.94 35.79 25.91
CA SER A 169 -26.82 36.71 26.18
C SER A 169 -25.66 36.50 25.20
N TYR A 170 -24.94 37.61 24.95
CA TYR A 170 -23.73 37.64 24.12
C TYR A 170 -22.53 38.01 24.96
N ALA A 171 -21.45 37.30 24.84
CA ALA A 171 -20.22 37.65 25.55
C ALA A 171 -19.07 37.89 24.54
N ASN A 172 -18.32 38.95 24.74
CA ASN A 172 -17.04 39.21 24.09
C ASN A 172 -15.96 39.33 25.18
N GLY A 173 -14.91 38.53 25.09
CA GLY A 173 -13.73 38.72 25.90
C GLY A 173 -13.16 40.12 25.65
N ILE A 174 -12.96 40.45 24.39
CA ILE A 174 -12.50 41.71 23.88
C ILE A 174 -13.43 42.20 22.79
N PHE A 175 -13.86 43.45 22.86
CA PHE A 175 -14.63 44.12 21.82
C PHE A 175 -13.95 45.42 21.43
N VAL A 176 -13.54 45.55 20.16
CA VAL A 176 -12.89 46.75 19.63
C VAL A 176 -13.67 47.28 18.43
N ASP A 177 -14.12 48.50 18.47
CA ASP A 177 -14.86 49.17 17.39
C ASP A 177 -14.23 50.54 17.07
N GLY A 178 -13.59 50.65 15.90
CA GLY A 178 -12.83 51.85 15.48
C GLY A 178 -13.67 53.06 15.13
N SER A 179 -14.95 52.91 14.84
CA SER A 179 -15.66 54.04 14.20
C SER A 179 -17.14 54.23 14.50
N SER A 180 -17.53 55.46 14.73
CA SER A 180 -18.88 55.92 14.40
C SER A 180 -18.89 57.10 13.42
N THR A 181 -17.76 57.65 12.96
CA THR A 181 -17.77 59.00 12.35
C THR A 181 -16.78 59.27 11.21
N GLY A 182 -16.31 58.28 10.48
CA GLY A 182 -15.56 58.53 9.23
C GLY A 182 -14.08 58.12 9.22
N THR A 183 -13.49 58.16 8.07
CA THR A 183 -12.17 57.68 7.72
C THR A 183 -11.05 58.20 8.65
N GLY A 184 -10.32 57.21 9.27
CA GLY A 184 -9.12 57.50 10.06
C GLY A 184 -9.24 57.36 11.57
N SER A 185 -10.31 56.77 12.06
CA SER A 185 -10.50 56.50 13.48
C SER A 185 -10.05 55.09 13.80
N GLU A 186 -8.93 54.91 14.48
CA GLU A 186 -8.41 53.63 14.87
C GLU A 186 -8.57 53.39 16.37
N ALA A 187 -9.40 52.42 16.77
CA ALA A 187 -9.39 51.88 18.12
C ALA A 187 -8.34 50.81 18.27
N SER A 188 -7.54 50.79 19.30
CA SER A 188 -6.44 49.83 19.36
C SER A 188 -6.14 49.29 20.77
N ILE A 189 -5.68 48.05 20.77
CA ILE A 189 -5.13 47.37 21.94
C ILE A 189 -3.72 46.90 21.60
N LYS A 190 -2.78 47.08 22.53
CA LYS A 190 -1.46 46.48 22.48
C LYS A 190 -1.06 45.92 23.84
N GLY A 191 -0.20 44.87 23.80
CA GLY A 191 0.24 44.24 25.06
C GLY A 191 1.22 43.07 24.83
N GLY A 192 1.45 42.35 25.94
CA GLY A 192 2.15 41.06 25.95
C GLY A 192 1.16 39.90 25.90
N ASP A 193 1.32 38.93 26.79
CA ASP A 193 0.45 37.74 26.84
C ASP A 193 -0.95 38.06 27.33
N LEU A 194 -1.97 37.45 26.71
CA LEU A 194 -3.36 37.64 27.04
C LEU A 194 -4.14 36.31 27.00
N THR A 195 -4.87 36.02 28.08
CA THR A 195 -5.79 34.88 28.15
C THR A 195 -7.23 35.37 28.23
N VAL A 196 -8.10 34.79 27.42
CA VAL A 196 -9.54 35.05 27.43
C VAL A 196 -10.28 33.77 27.76
N ASN A 197 -11.04 33.76 28.82
CA ASN A 197 -11.89 32.65 29.24
C ASN A 197 -13.36 33.07 29.23
N ILE A 198 -14.20 32.37 28.49
CA ILE A 198 -15.65 32.51 28.52
C ILE A 198 -16.24 31.14 28.81
N ASN A 199 -16.73 30.96 30.05
CA ASN A 199 -17.18 29.67 30.53
C ASN A 199 -18.66 29.69 30.84
N LYS A 200 -19.32 28.56 30.75
CA LYS A 200 -20.68 28.31 31.16
C LYS A 200 -20.72 27.21 32.21
N ASP A 201 -21.20 27.50 33.40
CA ASP A 201 -21.27 26.56 34.53
C ASP A 201 -22.55 25.72 34.59
N ASN A 202 -23.52 25.88 33.67
CA ASN A 202 -24.78 25.15 33.74
C ASN A 202 -25.26 24.59 32.41
N ALA A 203 -25.49 23.27 32.36
CA ALA A 203 -25.92 22.51 31.18
C ALA A 203 -27.36 22.78 30.72
N MET A 204 -28.12 23.69 31.34
CA MET A 204 -29.54 23.85 31.05
C MET A 204 -29.96 25.21 30.47
N GLN A 205 -29.11 26.23 30.46
CA GLN A 205 -29.43 27.50 29.82
C GLN A 205 -28.24 27.96 28.99
N GLN A 206 -28.46 28.28 27.74
CA GLN A 206 -27.42 28.53 26.77
C GLN A 206 -27.24 30.02 26.58
N MET A 207 -26.04 30.52 26.82
CA MET A 207 -25.60 31.78 26.24
C MET A 207 -25.66 31.63 24.73
N ASP A 208 -26.34 32.50 24.02
CA ASP A 208 -26.52 32.33 22.56
C ASP A 208 -25.20 32.37 21.79
N TYR A 209 -24.24 33.19 22.29
CA TYR A 209 -23.01 33.40 21.55
C TYR A 209 -21.86 33.95 22.40
N ALA A 210 -20.65 33.40 22.16
CA ALA A 210 -19.40 33.90 22.77
C ALA A 210 -18.35 34.17 21.67
N ALA A 211 -17.70 35.33 21.76
CA ALA A 211 -16.53 35.67 20.98
C ALA A 211 -15.33 35.98 21.87
N GLY A 212 -14.18 35.39 21.58
CA GLY A 212 -12.94 35.71 22.30
C GLY A 212 -12.50 37.15 22.03
N VAL A 213 -12.33 37.48 20.76
CA VAL A 213 -11.98 38.80 20.25
C VAL A 213 -12.91 39.20 19.12
N THR A 214 -13.48 40.37 19.22
CA THR A 214 -14.32 40.98 18.18
C THR A 214 -13.72 42.29 17.73
N LEU A 215 -13.47 42.44 16.41
CA LEU A 215 -12.87 43.61 15.77
C LEU A 215 -13.82 44.18 14.72
N TYR A 216 -14.19 45.47 14.88
CA TYR A 216 -15.05 46.17 13.91
C TYR A 216 -14.45 47.49 13.44
N ASN A 217 -14.74 47.89 12.22
CA ASN A 217 -14.63 49.23 11.67
C ASN A 217 -13.28 49.94 11.93
N GLY A 218 -12.20 49.39 11.48
CA GLY A 218 -10.86 49.98 11.59
C GLY A 218 -10.19 49.72 12.96
N SER A 219 -10.36 48.55 13.51
CA SER A 219 -9.80 48.16 14.78
C SER A 219 -8.43 47.49 14.67
N LYS A 220 -7.58 47.70 15.69
CA LYS A 220 -6.24 47.10 15.70
C LYS A 220 -5.93 46.44 17.04
N MET A 221 -5.44 45.21 16.99
CA MET A 221 -4.95 44.50 18.17
C MET A 221 -3.53 43.97 17.88
N GLU A 222 -2.57 44.38 18.70
CA GLU A 222 -1.16 44.02 18.59
C GLU A 222 -0.65 43.44 19.92
N LEU A 223 -0.38 42.17 19.98
CA LEU A 223 0.25 41.54 21.13
C LEU A 223 1.64 41.05 20.77
N ALA A 224 2.62 41.47 21.54
CA ALA A 224 4.00 40.98 21.40
C ALA A 224 4.20 39.54 21.95
N GLY A 225 3.20 39.00 22.60
CA GLY A 225 3.16 37.70 23.25
C GLY A 225 2.05 36.81 22.71
N ASP A 226 1.59 35.92 23.56
CA ASP A 226 0.64 34.86 23.24
C ASP A 226 -0.79 35.31 23.49
N LEU A 227 -1.72 34.85 22.64
CA LEU A 227 -3.16 35.02 22.81
C LEU A 227 -3.81 33.65 22.96
N ASP A 228 -4.33 33.38 24.19
CA ASP A 228 -5.05 32.15 24.50
C ASP A 228 -6.53 32.43 24.71
N ILE A 229 -7.40 31.72 23.97
CA ILE A 229 -8.84 31.90 23.98
C ILE A 229 -9.55 30.57 24.29
N HIS A 230 -10.35 30.57 25.36
CA HIS A 230 -11.14 29.43 25.79
C HIS A 230 -12.63 29.80 25.85
N LEU A 231 -13.46 29.12 25.02
CA LEU A 231 -14.89 29.46 24.89
C LEU A 231 -15.78 28.25 25.08
N GLU A 232 -16.85 28.36 25.83
CA GLU A 232 -17.95 27.42 25.89
C GLU A 232 -19.30 28.16 25.90
N ALA A 233 -20.10 28.02 24.82
CA ALA A 233 -21.40 28.69 24.67
C ALA A 233 -22.28 27.89 23.68
N ALA A 234 -23.50 28.38 23.39
CA ALA A 234 -24.31 27.79 22.33
C ALA A 234 -23.62 27.92 20.97
N GLY A 235 -23.16 29.13 20.62
CA GLY A 235 -22.30 29.37 19.43
C GLY A 235 -21.00 30.06 19.87
N VAL A 236 -19.89 29.81 19.16
CA VAL A 236 -18.59 30.40 19.50
C VAL A 236 -17.83 30.88 18.25
N ASP A 237 -17.16 32.04 18.38
CA ASP A 237 -16.09 32.49 17.49
C ASP A 237 -14.85 32.87 18.35
N GLY A 238 -13.71 32.24 18.06
CA GLY A 238 -12.47 32.61 18.74
C GLY A 238 -12.10 34.06 18.45
N ILE A 239 -11.92 34.36 17.15
CA ILE A 239 -11.70 35.74 16.68
C ILE A 239 -12.71 36.02 15.60
N ARG A 240 -13.37 37.16 15.70
CA ARG A 240 -14.34 37.67 14.73
C ARG A 240 -13.95 39.07 14.27
N ALA A 241 -13.84 39.28 12.96
CA ALA A 241 -13.68 40.62 12.40
C ALA A 241 -14.70 40.81 11.28
N ASN A 242 -15.29 42.02 11.25
CA ASN A 242 -16.25 42.38 10.21
C ASN A 242 -16.33 43.89 10.08
N ASN A 243 -16.45 44.45 8.89
CA ASN A 243 -16.69 45.85 8.58
C ASN A 243 -18.15 46.02 8.14
N LEU A 244 -19.02 46.47 9.04
CA LEU A 244 -20.45 46.49 8.77
C LEU A 244 -20.93 47.71 7.96
N ASN A 245 -20.17 48.81 7.93
CA ASN A 245 -20.73 50.07 7.44
C ASN A 245 -19.81 50.95 6.58
N TYR A 246 -18.52 50.66 6.45
CA TYR A 246 -17.57 51.53 5.74
C TYR A 246 -16.58 50.75 4.87
N SER A 247 -16.58 51.04 3.57
CA SER A 247 -15.56 50.54 2.64
C SER A 247 -14.26 51.30 2.90
N GLY A 248 -13.23 50.59 3.38
CA GLY A 248 -11.88 51.10 3.51
C GLY A 248 -11.29 51.08 4.94
N ASP A 249 -12.07 50.67 5.94
CA ASP A 249 -11.56 50.48 7.31
C ASP A 249 -10.90 49.07 7.42
N ILE A 250 -9.71 49.00 8.04
CA ILE A 250 -8.89 47.80 8.14
C ILE A 250 -8.92 47.29 9.58
N ASN A 251 -9.45 46.06 9.77
CA ASN A 251 -9.30 45.37 11.07
C ASN A 251 -8.04 44.52 11.02
N THR A 252 -7.17 44.70 12.02
CA THR A 252 -5.89 43.98 12.05
C THR A 252 -5.69 43.32 13.40
N LEU A 253 -5.39 42.02 13.35
CA LEU A 253 -4.85 41.28 14.48
C LEU A 253 -3.38 40.96 14.21
N GLN A 254 -2.50 41.24 15.18
CA GLN A 254 -1.09 40.82 15.15
C GLN A 254 -0.73 40.21 16.51
N VAL A 255 -0.30 38.93 16.48
CA VAL A 255 0.08 38.23 17.70
C VAL A 255 1.28 37.31 17.41
N LYS A 256 2.00 36.89 18.45
CA LYS A 256 3.12 36.00 18.31
C LYS A 256 2.64 34.57 18.18
N ASN A 257 1.92 34.04 19.15
CA ASN A 257 1.28 32.73 19.13
C ASN A 257 -0.23 32.93 19.40
N LEU A 258 -1.05 32.07 18.79
CA LEU A 258 -2.49 32.09 18.95
C LEU A 258 -2.97 30.66 19.28
N ALA A 259 -3.71 30.54 20.40
CA ALA A 259 -4.41 29.33 20.76
C ALA A 259 -5.90 29.61 20.95
N ILE A 260 -6.77 28.83 20.31
CA ILE A 260 -8.23 28.94 20.39
C ILE A 260 -8.82 27.57 20.74
N TYR A 261 -9.60 27.52 21.80
CA TYR A 261 -10.33 26.34 22.25
C TYR A 261 -11.81 26.70 22.34
N GLY A 262 -12.58 26.36 21.34
CA GLY A 262 -14.00 26.68 21.22
C GLY A 262 -14.88 25.44 21.35
N LYS A 263 -15.91 25.50 22.20
CA LYS A 263 -16.91 24.46 22.34
C LYS A 263 -18.30 25.05 22.19
N ALA A 264 -18.94 24.83 21.04
CA ALA A 264 -20.33 25.23 20.81
C ALA A 264 -21.26 24.06 21.16
N VAL A 265 -22.02 24.18 22.25
CA VAL A 265 -22.80 23.06 22.84
C VAL A 265 -24.16 22.87 22.23
N ASN A 266 -24.68 23.83 21.44
CA ASN A 266 -25.97 23.74 20.75
C ASN A 266 -26.05 24.69 19.52
N GLY A 267 -24.92 24.94 18.90
CA GLY A 267 -24.80 25.87 17.76
C GLY A 267 -23.55 25.58 16.94
N SER A 268 -23.19 26.52 16.10
CA SER A 268 -22.01 26.48 15.25
C SER A 268 -20.81 27.15 15.93
N GLY A 269 -19.59 26.74 15.53
CA GLY A 269 -18.34 27.29 16.08
C GLY A 269 -17.32 27.61 15.00
N SER A 270 -16.59 28.74 15.19
CA SER A 270 -15.46 29.11 14.35
C SER A 270 -14.24 29.48 15.21
N GLY A 271 -13.05 29.08 14.78
CA GLY A 271 -11.82 29.56 15.40
C GLY A 271 -11.54 31.00 15.00
N ILE A 272 -11.36 31.29 13.73
CA ILE A 272 -11.16 32.64 13.18
C ILE A 272 -12.23 32.90 12.12
N TYR A 273 -12.90 34.03 12.20
CA TYR A 273 -13.95 34.45 11.27
C TYR A 273 -13.70 35.90 10.82
N LEU A 274 -13.14 36.09 9.62
CA LEU A 274 -12.82 37.38 9.04
C LEU A 274 -13.68 37.58 7.77
N MET A 275 -14.62 38.53 7.81
CA MET A 275 -15.58 38.71 6.69
C MET A 275 -15.64 40.15 6.14
N GLY A 276 -14.78 41.05 6.60
CA GLY A 276 -14.65 42.40 6.06
C GLY A 276 -13.71 42.48 4.84
N GLU A 277 -13.91 43.48 3.96
CA GLU A 277 -13.10 43.62 2.74
C GLU A 277 -11.59 43.79 2.99
N HIS A 278 -11.21 44.30 4.18
CA HIS A 278 -9.81 44.60 4.52
C HIS A 278 -9.35 43.98 5.85
N ASP A 279 -10.04 42.94 6.32
CA ASP A 279 -9.66 42.27 7.55
C ASP A 279 -8.40 41.43 7.39
N SER A 280 -7.51 41.42 8.39
CA SER A 280 -6.31 40.58 8.39
C SER A 280 -5.93 40.08 9.78
N ALA A 281 -5.38 38.86 9.79
CA ALA A 281 -4.78 38.27 10.98
C ALA A 281 -3.35 37.81 10.65
N ASN A 282 -2.39 38.26 11.48
CA ASN A 282 -0.99 37.91 11.33
C ASN A 282 -0.47 37.27 12.61
N VAL A 283 -0.15 36.01 12.55
CA VAL A 283 0.42 35.23 13.65
C VAL A 283 1.84 34.81 13.26
N SER A 284 2.84 35.32 13.96
CA SER A 284 4.22 35.17 13.50
C SER A 284 4.81 33.78 13.73
N ASP A 285 4.45 33.09 14.81
CA ASP A 285 5.11 31.83 15.19
C ASP A 285 4.17 30.62 15.05
N SER A 286 3.12 30.53 15.87
CA SER A 286 2.23 29.36 15.84
C SER A 286 0.76 29.69 16.02
N THR A 287 -0.10 28.93 15.35
CA THR A 287 -1.54 28.96 15.48
C THR A 287 -2.06 27.57 15.85
N LYS A 288 -2.84 27.50 16.93
CA LYS A 288 -3.57 26.30 17.32
C LYS A 288 -5.06 26.62 17.46
N ILE A 289 -5.89 25.86 16.75
CA ILE A 289 -7.35 26.04 16.78
C ILE A 289 -7.98 24.67 17.06
N GLU A 290 -8.73 24.57 18.13
CA GLU A 290 -9.57 23.41 18.46
C GLU A 290 -11.02 23.89 18.59
N VAL A 291 -11.90 23.46 17.68
CA VAL A 291 -13.32 23.80 17.71
C VAL A 291 -14.17 22.55 17.68
N THR A 292 -15.01 22.39 18.67
CA THR A 292 -16.05 21.35 18.69
C THR A 292 -17.43 22.04 18.70
N ALA A 293 -18.27 21.68 17.75
CA ALA A 293 -19.61 22.23 17.62
C ALA A 293 -20.68 21.13 17.55
N GLU A 294 -21.90 21.48 17.90
CA GLU A 294 -23.05 20.60 17.67
C GLU A 294 -23.48 20.63 16.20
N TYR A 295 -23.35 21.80 15.53
CA TYR A 295 -23.69 22.03 14.14
C TYR A 295 -22.44 22.29 13.30
N ASP A 296 -22.38 23.38 12.53
CA ASP A 296 -21.22 23.70 11.71
C ASP A 296 -19.98 23.96 12.56
N ALA A 297 -18.85 23.41 12.16
CA ALA A 297 -17.56 23.67 12.79
C ALA A 297 -16.55 24.17 11.75
N SER A 298 -15.86 25.27 12.07
CA SER A 298 -14.87 25.86 11.17
C SER A 298 -13.60 26.24 11.92
N GLY A 299 -12.44 25.94 11.35
CA GLY A 299 -11.17 26.42 11.89
C GLY A 299 -10.96 27.89 11.54
N ILE A 300 -10.80 28.18 10.24
CA ILE A 300 -10.57 29.53 9.72
C ILE A 300 -11.56 29.82 8.60
N VAL A 301 -12.32 30.90 8.72
CA VAL A 301 -13.22 31.40 7.69
C VAL A 301 -12.78 32.81 7.29
N ILE A 302 -12.40 33.00 6.03
CA ILE A 302 -11.99 34.33 5.52
C ILE A 302 -12.76 34.64 4.24
N GLY A 303 -13.35 35.84 4.18
CA GLY A 303 -14.13 36.29 3.06
C GLY A 303 -13.94 37.75 2.73
N GLY A 304 -13.83 38.06 1.43
CA GLY A 304 -13.88 39.46 0.91
C GLY A 304 -12.66 40.32 1.21
N SER A 305 -11.58 39.79 1.74
CA SER A 305 -10.41 40.60 2.14
C SER A 305 -9.44 40.84 0.98
N ASP A 306 -9.11 42.10 0.75
CA ASP A 306 -8.03 42.53 -0.17
C ASP A 306 -6.65 42.50 0.50
N THR A 307 -6.58 42.28 1.82
CA THR A 307 -5.35 42.20 2.60
C THR A 307 -4.96 40.75 2.86
N ALA A 308 -3.69 40.48 2.76
CA ALA A 308 -3.17 39.15 3.05
C ALA A 308 -3.15 38.90 4.57
N SER A 309 -3.53 37.69 4.98
CA SER A 309 -3.30 37.17 6.32
C SER A 309 -2.13 36.20 6.32
N SER A 310 -1.38 36.15 7.41
CA SER A 310 -0.25 35.25 7.53
C SER A 310 -0.27 34.48 8.85
N PHE A 311 -0.01 33.19 8.78
CA PHE A 311 0.02 32.30 9.91
C PHE A 311 1.31 31.50 9.91
N GLY A 312 1.99 31.40 11.05
CA GLY A 312 3.12 30.52 11.24
C GLY A 312 2.72 29.04 11.11
N THR A 313 3.37 28.17 11.84
CA THR A 313 2.96 26.76 11.89
C THR A 313 1.55 26.64 12.48
N THR A 314 0.61 26.13 11.69
CA THR A 314 -0.82 26.15 12.01
C THR A 314 -1.37 24.73 12.18
N THR A 315 -2.03 24.49 13.32
CA THR A 315 -2.78 23.26 13.58
C THR A 315 -4.25 23.58 13.81
N ILE A 316 -5.14 22.93 13.09
CA ILE A 316 -6.59 23.11 13.14
C ILE A 316 -7.23 21.75 13.42
N ASP A 317 -7.92 21.64 14.56
CA ASP A 317 -8.71 20.48 14.95
C ASP A 317 -10.19 20.92 15.02
N VAL A 318 -11.02 20.43 14.12
CA VAL A 318 -12.45 20.78 14.04
C VAL A 318 -13.32 19.54 14.07
N THR A 319 -14.37 19.58 14.88
CA THR A 319 -15.29 18.47 15.06
C THR A 319 -16.74 18.93 15.13
N SER A 320 -17.62 18.34 14.30
CA SER A 320 -19.07 18.44 14.42
C SER A 320 -19.67 17.15 14.94
N LYS A 321 -20.71 17.25 15.82
CA LYS A 321 -21.34 16.09 16.47
C LYS A 321 -22.67 15.66 15.85
N THR A 322 -23.26 16.44 14.94
CA THR A 322 -24.58 16.14 14.38
C THR A 322 -24.57 15.33 13.12
N GLU A 323 -25.66 14.59 12.92
CA GLU A 323 -25.87 13.67 11.80
C GLU A 323 -26.52 14.30 10.54
N ASN A 324 -26.83 15.61 10.50
CA ASN A 324 -27.66 16.18 9.43
C ASN A 324 -27.20 17.52 8.89
N ASN A 325 -26.97 17.58 7.56
CA ASN A 325 -26.89 18.80 6.70
C ASN A 325 -26.03 19.99 7.20
N ASN A 326 -25.05 19.72 8.02
CA ASN A 326 -24.06 20.70 8.49
C ASN A 326 -22.74 20.47 7.80
N ASP A 327 -21.86 21.46 7.86
CA ASP A 327 -20.56 21.42 7.21
C ASP A 327 -19.42 21.57 8.24
N VAL A 328 -18.33 20.84 8.00
CA VAL A 328 -17.08 21.00 8.75
C VAL A 328 -16.00 21.51 7.81
N TYR A 329 -15.41 22.65 8.16
CA TYR A 329 -14.33 23.25 7.40
C TYR A 329 -13.08 23.40 8.24
N GLY A 330 -11.96 22.85 7.80
CA GLY A 330 -10.67 23.26 8.34
C GLY A 330 -10.41 24.72 7.98
N ILE A 331 -10.38 25.02 6.67
CA ILE A 331 -10.29 26.38 6.13
C ILE A 331 -11.41 26.58 5.09
N LYS A 332 -12.15 27.68 5.22
CA LYS A 332 -13.13 28.16 4.24
C LYS A 332 -12.77 29.58 3.80
N GLN A 333 -12.50 29.77 2.51
CA GLN A 333 -12.02 31.06 2.04
C GLN A 333 -12.75 31.54 0.77
N PHE A 334 -13.07 32.85 0.75
CA PHE A 334 -13.74 33.53 -0.34
C PHE A 334 -12.98 34.82 -0.71
N GLY A 335 -12.05 34.74 -1.67
CA GLY A 335 -11.42 35.90 -2.26
C GLY A 335 -10.26 36.55 -1.52
N ALA A 336 -9.73 35.99 -0.48
CA ALA A 336 -8.57 36.54 0.25
C ALA A 336 -7.27 35.79 -0.13
N GLN A 337 -6.12 36.34 0.29
CA GLN A 337 -4.83 35.63 0.30
C GLN A 337 -4.46 35.27 1.75
N THR A 338 -4.02 34.01 1.95
CA THR A 338 -3.47 33.53 3.21
C THR A 338 -2.20 32.73 2.99
N ASP A 339 -1.22 33.01 3.85
CA ASP A 339 0.08 32.36 3.82
C ASP A 339 0.29 31.58 5.12
N TYR A 340 0.76 30.34 5.01
CA TYR A 340 1.06 29.44 6.13
C TYR A 340 2.53 28.98 6.03
N ALA A 341 3.19 28.88 7.19
CA ALA A 341 4.51 28.21 7.23
C ALA A 341 4.34 26.71 7.03
N ASP A 342 3.65 26.04 7.95
CA ASP A 342 3.17 24.67 7.84
C ASP A 342 1.68 24.63 8.20
N LEU A 343 0.94 23.67 7.64
CA LEU A 343 -0.50 23.57 7.86
C LEU A 343 -0.94 22.15 8.16
N ILE A 344 -1.53 21.93 9.32
CA ILE A 344 -2.11 20.66 9.75
C ILE A 344 -3.60 20.87 10.01
N ILE A 345 -4.43 20.06 9.38
CA ILE A 345 -5.89 20.11 9.52
C ILE A 345 -6.42 18.71 9.87
N ASN A 346 -7.13 18.61 10.97
CA ASN A 346 -7.91 17.43 11.35
C ASN A 346 -9.39 17.84 11.42
N ALA A 347 -10.19 17.37 10.49
CA ALA A 347 -11.61 17.66 10.39
C ALA A 347 -12.41 16.37 10.57
N GLN A 348 -13.34 16.35 11.53
CA GLN A 348 -14.10 15.18 11.90
C GLN A 348 -15.60 15.46 12.03
N SER A 349 -16.44 14.50 11.63
CA SER A 349 -17.87 14.55 11.88
C SER A 349 -18.53 13.18 11.87
N ASP A 350 -19.58 13.01 12.68
CA ASP A 350 -20.42 11.81 12.70
C ASP A 350 -21.42 11.78 11.52
N GLY A 351 -21.70 12.91 10.84
CA GLY A 351 -22.67 12.92 9.72
C GLY A 351 -22.69 14.19 8.87
N ALA A 352 -21.86 15.20 9.19
CA ALA A 352 -21.73 16.40 8.36
C ALA A 352 -20.81 16.20 7.16
N ASP A 353 -20.98 17.02 6.12
CA ASP A 353 -20.02 17.12 5.02
C ASP A 353 -18.71 17.73 5.50
N ILE A 354 -17.57 17.20 5.02
CA ILE A 354 -16.26 17.64 5.51
C ILE A 354 -15.44 18.23 4.36
N PHE A 355 -14.78 19.35 4.65
CA PHE A 355 -13.86 20.04 3.76
C PHE A 355 -12.60 20.41 4.57
N GLY A 356 -11.46 19.77 4.29
CA GLY A 356 -10.19 20.17 4.90
C GLY A 356 -9.85 21.61 4.52
N ILE A 357 -9.71 21.89 3.22
CA ILE A 357 -9.58 23.24 2.65
C ILE A 357 -10.68 23.43 1.61
N SER A 358 -11.47 24.51 1.72
CA SER A 358 -12.48 24.91 0.74
C SER A 358 -12.24 26.35 0.28
N LEU A 359 -11.78 26.51 -0.97
CA LEU A 359 -11.60 27.81 -1.61
C LEU A 359 -12.72 28.01 -2.64
N VAL A 360 -13.74 28.79 -2.28
CA VAL A 360 -14.96 28.99 -3.07
C VAL A 360 -15.12 30.46 -3.42
N GLY A 361 -14.93 30.84 -4.68
CA GLY A 361 -15.04 32.22 -5.09
C GLY A 361 -16.47 32.65 -5.41
N ASN A 362 -16.97 33.69 -4.77
CA ASN A 362 -18.11 34.47 -5.24
C ASN A 362 -17.76 35.94 -5.46
N ALA A 363 -16.62 36.45 -4.98
CA ALA A 363 -16.19 37.84 -5.05
C ALA A 363 -14.72 38.05 -5.40
N GLY A 364 -14.00 37.01 -5.81
CA GLY A 364 -12.58 37.05 -6.15
C GLY A 364 -11.93 35.65 -5.93
N ALA A 365 -10.73 35.45 -6.47
CA ALA A 365 -10.00 34.20 -6.28
C ALA A 365 -9.43 34.11 -4.86
N GLY A 366 -9.85 33.12 -4.06
CA GLY A 366 -9.17 32.78 -2.82
C GLY A 366 -7.76 32.21 -3.13
N ILE A 367 -6.75 32.70 -2.43
CA ILE A 367 -5.37 32.25 -2.60
C ILE A 367 -4.86 31.73 -1.27
N VAL A 368 -4.36 30.49 -1.27
CA VAL A 368 -3.69 29.86 -0.11
C VAL A 368 -2.30 29.44 -0.54
N GLU A 369 -1.30 29.91 0.21
CA GLU A 369 0.10 29.53 0.01
C GLU A 369 0.62 28.85 1.28
N VAL A 370 1.17 27.62 1.15
CA VAL A 370 1.81 26.88 2.23
C VAL A 370 3.30 26.74 1.88
N ALA A 371 4.14 27.43 2.61
CA ALA A 371 5.59 27.47 2.34
C ALA A 371 6.30 26.15 2.77
N GLY A 372 5.77 25.47 3.76
CA GLY A 372 6.24 24.18 4.25
C GLY A 372 5.27 23.05 3.94
N ASP A 373 5.07 22.17 4.92
CA ASP A 373 4.29 20.95 4.74
C ASP A 373 2.79 21.16 4.95
N LEU A 374 1.98 20.41 4.19
CA LEU A 374 0.53 20.36 4.31
C LEU A 374 0.09 18.96 4.75
N THR A 375 -0.62 18.86 5.87
CA THR A 375 -1.27 17.62 6.30
C THR A 375 -2.77 17.85 6.49
N ILE A 376 -3.59 17.01 5.85
CA ILE A 376 -5.05 17.05 5.98
C ILE A 376 -5.56 15.66 6.34
N LYS A 377 -6.35 15.59 7.41
CA LYS A 377 -7.15 14.42 7.77
C LYS A 377 -8.61 14.83 7.79
N ALA A 378 -9.39 14.26 6.89
CA ALA A 378 -10.82 14.47 6.75
C ALA A 378 -11.54 13.13 6.98
N ASN A 379 -12.19 12.97 8.12
CA ASN A 379 -12.86 11.74 8.51
C ASN A 379 -14.32 12.00 8.91
N GLY A 380 -15.27 11.39 8.19
CA GLY A 380 -16.68 11.56 8.55
C GLY A 380 -17.66 10.82 7.68
N ASN A 381 -18.92 10.82 8.15
CA ASN A 381 -20.01 10.05 7.58
C ASN A 381 -21.02 10.90 6.77
N GLY A 382 -20.63 12.12 6.38
CA GLY A 382 -21.42 12.99 5.50
C GLY A 382 -21.56 12.45 4.07
N SER A 383 -22.33 13.15 3.25
CA SER A 383 -22.48 12.84 1.83
C SER A 383 -21.21 13.16 1.03
N TYR A 384 -20.45 14.17 1.48
CA TYR A 384 -19.19 14.57 0.88
C TYR A 384 -18.08 14.64 1.92
N VAL A 385 -16.94 14.05 1.59
CA VAL A 385 -15.69 14.19 2.37
C VAL A 385 -14.58 14.59 1.40
N LYS A 386 -14.07 15.82 1.56
CA LYS A 386 -13.06 16.38 0.67
C LYS A 386 -11.84 16.82 1.47
N GLY A 387 -10.66 16.37 1.08
CA GLY A 387 -9.42 16.89 1.60
C GLY A 387 -9.23 18.36 1.18
N VAL A 388 -9.22 18.59 -0.13
CA VAL A 388 -9.06 19.92 -0.75
C VAL A 388 -10.17 20.13 -1.77
N GLU A 389 -10.85 21.29 -1.67
CA GLU A 389 -11.77 21.80 -2.70
C GLU A 389 -11.36 23.21 -3.11
N VAL A 390 -11.11 23.41 -4.42
CA VAL A 390 -10.81 24.73 -4.96
C VAL A 390 -11.69 25.02 -6.17
N SER A 391 -12.39 26.13 -6.15
CA SER A 391 -13.31 26.53 -7.22
C SER A 391 -13.19 28.03 -7.57
N ALA A 392 -13.83 28.42 -8.65
CA ALA A 392 -14.03 29.82 -9.05
C ALA A 392 -12.71 30.65 -9.07
N LEU A 393 -11.72 30.18 -9.86
CA LEU A 393 -10.41 30.80 -10.04
C LEU A 393 -9.52 30.80 -8.77
N GLY A 394 -9.88 30.08 -7.71
CA GLY A 394 -9.08 29.92 -6.50
C GLY A 394 -7.72 29.31 -6.79
N LYS A 395 -6.75 29.60 -5.92
CA LYS A 395 -5.37 29.08 -6.04
C LYS A 395 -4.90 28.46 -4.74
N LEU A 396 -4.30 27.31 -4.84
CA LEU A 396 -3.57 26.64 -3.76
C LEU A 396 -2.14 26.33 -4.23
N SER A 397 -1.14 26.78 -3.48
CA SER A 397 0.26 26.46 -3.72
C SER A 397 0.87 25.86 -2.46
N VAL A 398 1.50 24.69 -2.59
CA VAL A 398 2.19 24.02 -1.49
C VAL A 398 3.64 23.77 -1.91
N SER A 399 4.59 24.29 -1.14
CA SER A 399 6.02 24.14 -1.44
C SER A 399 6.67 22.92 -0.80
N GLY A 400 6.19 22.49 0.36
CA GLY A 400 6.62 21.29 1.09
C GLY A 400 5.82 20.05 0.74
N LYS A 401 6.00 19.00 1.55
CA LYS A 401 5.31 17.72 1.37
C LYS A 401 3.82 17.86 1.69
N THR A 402 3.03 17.09 0.98
CA THR A 402 1.58 17.06 1.20
C THR A 402 1.12 15.64 1.56
N ASP A 403 0.35 15.53 2.64
CA ASP A 403 -0.30 14.28 3.06
C ASP A 403 -1.81 14.55 3.25
N ILE A 404 -2.64 13.88 2.43
CA ILE A 404 -4.10 14.02 2.46
C ILE A 404 -4.70 12.65 2.74
N ASP A 405 -5.37 12.52 3.88
CA ASP A 405 -6.08 11.32 4.30
C ASP A 405 -7.58 11.61 4.38
N VAL A 406 -8.36 10.90 3.56
CA VAL A 406 -9.81 11.05 3.47
C VAL A 406 -10.47 9.73 3.77
N SER A 407 -11.35 9.69 4.76
CA SER A 407 -12.04 8.45 5.14
C SER A 407 -13.50 8.65 5.51
N SER A 408 -14.33 7.61 5.27
CA SER A 408 -15.76 7.61 5.59
C SER A 408 -16.25 6.20 5.91
N ASP A 409 -17.21 6.10 6.85
CA ASP A 409 -18.00 4.89 7.11
C ASP A 409 -19.34 4.90 6.35
N ASN A 410 -19.69 6.00 5.67
CA ASN A 410 -20.90 6.09 4.87
C ASN A 410 -20.68 5.37 3.52
N ASP A 411 -21.44 4.31 3.29
CA ASP A 411 -21.38 3.49 2.07
C ASP A 411 -21.82 4.22 0.78
N GLN A 412 -22.36 5.43 0.88
CA GLN A 412 -22.80 6.26 -0.25
C GLN A 412 -22.01 7.57 -0.33
N ALA A 413 -20.99 7.78 0.48
CA ALA A 413 -20.19 8.98 0.47
C ALA A 413 -19.49 9.19 -0.89
N ILE A 414 -19.30 10.45 -1.24
CA ILE A 414 -18.46 10.87 -2.35
C ILE A 414 -17.22 11.52 -1.76
N MET A 415 -16.09 10.85 -1.93
CA MET A 415 -14.82 11.26 -1.34
C MET A 415 -13.86 11.79 -2.40
N TYR A 416 -13.18 12.89 -2.09
CA TYR A 416 -12.16 13.49 -2.93
C TYR A 416 -10.91 13.79 -2.11
N GLY A 417 -9.76 13.33 -2.56
CA GLY A 417 -8.50 13.84 -2.04
C GLY A 417 -8.32 15.30 -2.43
N VAL A 418 -8.34 15.58 -3.74
CA VAL A 418 -8.24 16.91 -4.33
C VAL A 418 -9.37 17.10 -5.35
N TYR A 419 -10.19 18.13 -5.16
CA TYR A 419 -11.25 18.53 -6.08
C TYR A 419 -11.02 19.97 -6.57
N ALA A 420 -10.79 20.13 -7.87
CA ALA A 420 -10.52 21.41 -8.51
C ALA A 420 -11.54 21.67 -9.62
N GLN A 421 -12.13 22.89 -9.65
CA GLN A 421 -13.09 23.24 -10.69
C GLN A 421 -13.07 24.71 -11.08
N THR A 422 -13.66 25.02 -12.21
CA THR A 422 -13.96 26.41 -12.70
C THR A 422 -12.72 27.30 -12.75
N GLY A 423 -11.69 26.84 -13.51
CA GLY A 423 -10.48 27.61 -13.76
C GLY A 423 -9.57 27.81 -12.54
N SER A 424 -9.74 27.02 -11.51
CA SER A 424 -8.87 27.03 -10.33
C SER A 424 -7.49 26.46 -10.65
N LYS A 425 -6.49 26.80 -9.81
CA LYS A 425 -5.12 26.37 -10.01
C LYS A 425 -4.52 25.82 -8.70
N LEU A 426 -4.02 24.60 -8.76
CA LEU A 426 -3.38 23.93 -7.65
C LEU A 426 -1.98 23.46 -8.05
N ASP A 427 -0.97 23.90 -7.32
CA ASP A 427 0.42 23.56 -7.54
C ASP A 427 1.03 22.92 -6.29
N PHE A 428 1.51 21.68 -6.42
CA PHE A 428 2.22 20.93 -5.38
C PHE A 428 3.68 20.74 -5.83
N ALA A 429 4.60 21.38 -5.12
CA ALA A 429 6.00 21.45 -5.53
C ALA A 429 6.87 20.30 -5.01
N ASP A 430 6.45 19.59 -3.95
CA ASP A 430 7.14 18.45 -3.37
C ASP A 430 6.28 17.18 -3.41
N ASP A 431 6.73 16.10 -2.77
CA ASP A 431 6.07 14.80 -2.75
C ASP A 431 4.67 14.89 -2.13
N VAL A 432 3.72 14.22 -2.78
CA VAL A 432 2.32 14.18 -2.34
C VAL A 432 1.88 12.75 -2.08
N GLN A 433 1.22 12.53 -0.95
CA GLN A 433 0.50 11.30 -0.66
C GLN A 433 -0.99 11.61 -0.50
N ILE A 434 -1.84 10.84 -1.18
CA ILE A 434 -3.30 10.89 -1.05
C ILE A 434 -3.78 9.49 -0.71
N THR A 435 -4.44 9.36 0.43
CA THR A 435 -5.06 8.11 0.87
C THR A 435 -6.57 8.31 0.97
N ILE A 436 -7.34 7.40 0.33
CA ILE A 436 -8.80 7.42 0.41
C ILE A 436 -9.26 6.02 0.83
N ALA A 437 -10.00 5.95 1.91
CA ALA A 437 -10.41 4.67 2.48
C ALA A 437 -11.85 4.69 2.99
N THR A 438 -12.51 3.54 2.94
CA THR A 438 -13.69 3.21 3.73
C THR A 438 -13.32 2.15 4.75
N HIS A 439 -13.94 2.17 5.92
CA HIS A 439 -13.67 1.17 6.96
C HIS A 439 -14.29 -0.20 6.62
N ASP A 440 -15.39 -0.21 5.87
CA ASP A 440 -16.01 -1.44 5.37
C ASP A 440 -15.64 -1.67 3.90
N GLY A 441 -14.93 -2.77 3.63
CA GLY A 441 -14.40 -3.10 2.30
C GLY A 441 -15.44 -3.40 1.20
N ASP A 442 -16.74 -3.30 1.48
CA ASP A 442 -17.86 -3.58 0.55
C ASP A 442 -18.71 -2.31 0.25
N SER A 443 -18.11 -1.16 0.41
CA SER A 443 -18.74 0.15 0.28
C SER A 443 -19.07 0.51 -1.19
N ARG A 444 -20.23 1.17 -1.39
CA ARG A 444 -20.63 1.79 -2.68
C ARG A 444 -20.15 3.23 -2.80
N ALA A 445 -19.34 3.69 -1.87
CA ALA A 445 -18.76 5.03 -1.88
C ALA A 445 -17.99 5.30 -3.18
N ARG A 446 -18.08 6.52 -3.67
CA ARG A 446 -17.30 6.97 -4.82
C ARG A 446 -16.04 7.64 -4.34
N MET A 447 -14.90 7.16 -4.80
CA MET A 447 -13.59 7.62 -4.35
C MET A 447 -12.80 8.21 -5.51
N TYR A 448 -12.40 9.47 -5.37
CA TYR A 448 -11.62 10.21 -6.35
C TYR A 448 -10.32 10.71 -5.69
N GLY A 449 -9.17 10.25 -6.18
CA GLY A 449 -7.89 10.77 -5.71
C GLY A 449 -7.74 12.26 -6.07
N ILE A 450 -7.78 12.55 -7.37
CA ILE A 450 -7.72 13.90 -7.94
C ILE A 450 -8.85 14.03 -8.95
N TYR A 451 -9.64 15.07 -8.80
CA TYR A 451 -10.71 15.42 -9.74
C TYR A 451 -10.54 16.86 -10.20
N SER A 452 -10.22 17.05 -11.49
CA SER A 452 -10.08 18.37 -12.12
C SER A 452 -11.19 18.59 -13.11
N ARG A 453 -11.96 19.68 -12.95
CA ARG A 453 -13.15 19.95 -13.76
C ARG A 453 -13.15 21.35 -14.34
N THR A 454 -13.75 21.53 -15.51
CA THR A 454 -14.09 22.83 -16.13
C THR A 454 -12.89 23.81 -16.13
N ALA A 455 -11.87 23.51 -16.94
CA ALA A 455 -10.66 24.32 -17.12
C ALA A 455 -9.82 24.52 -15.83
N ALA A 456 -10.00 23.71 -14.79
CA ALA A 456 -9.10 23.74 -13.64
C ALA A 456 -7.75 23.09 -13.96
N GLU A 457 -6.69 23.58 -13.33
CA GLU A 457 -5.33 23.09 -13.49
C GLU A 457 -4.83 22.52 -12.17
N VAL A 458 -4.31 21.28 -12.19
CA VAL A 458 -3.69 20.63 -11.02
C VAL A 458 -2.33 20.10 -11.42
N ALA A 459 -1.28 20.51 -10.73
CA ALA A 459 0.09 20.11 -11.02
C ALA A 459 0.80 19.53 -9.82
N PHE A 460 1.44 18.39 -10.02
CA PHE A 460 2.33 17.73 -9.06
C PHE A 460 3.73 17.68 -9.69
N THR A 461 4.64 18.48 -9.14
CA THR A 461 5.96 18.67 -9.74
C THR A 461 6.89 17.49 -9.46
N LYS A 462 6.80 16.89 -8.27
CA LYS A 462 7.59 15.73 -7.86
C LYS A 462 6.75 14.45 -7.78
N GLY A 463 7.03 13.61 -6.78
CA GLY A 463 6.39 12.33 -6.58
C GLY A 463 4.93 12.43 -6.18
N LEU A 464 4.14 11.45 -6.59
CA LEU A 464 2.74 11.31 -6.18
C LEU A 464 2.43 9.86 -5.83
N THR A 465 1.83 9.67 -4.66
CA THR A 465 1.27 8.37 -4.27
C THR A 465 -0.22 8.52 -4.03
N ILE A 466 -1.05 7.79 -4.78
CA ILE A 466 -2.49 7.68 -4.55
C ILE A 466 -2.79 6.24 -4.14
N LYS A 467 -3.33 6.08 -2.93
CA LYS A 467 -3.86 4.81 -2.42
C LYS A 467 -5.37 4.87 -2.34
N ASN A 468 -6.03 3.97 -3.03
CA ASN A 468 -7.48 3.91 -3.06
C ASN A 468 -7.95 2.50 -2.66
N ALA A 469 -8.61 2.39 -1.52
CA ALA A 469 -8.95 1.10 -0.90
C ALA A 469 -9.84 0.20 -1.79
N ASN A 470 -10.68 0.77 -2.66
CA ASN A 470 -11.62 0.02 -3.51
C ASN A 470 -11.32 0.16 -5.01
N ILE A 471 -10.11 0.57 -5.40
CA ILE A 471 -9.71 0.78 -6.80
C ILE A 471 -10.76 1.64 -7.54
N GLY A 472 -11.05 2.83 -6.98
CA GLY A 472 -11.93 3.82 -7.61
C GLY A 472 -11.19 4.69 -8.63
N GLU A 473 -11.80 5.80 -9.04
CA GLU A 473 -11.19 6.77 -9.97
C GLU A 473 -10.07 7.56 -9.25
N ALA A 474 -8.82 7.17 -9.50
CA ALA A 474 -7.67 7.84 -8.87
C ALA A 474 -7.41 9.23 -9.45
N VAL A 475 -7.51 9.39 -10.77
CA VAL A 475 -7.22 10.64 -11.48
C VAL A 475 -8.29 10.89 -12.54
N VAL A 476 -9.06 11.96 -12.38
CA VAL A 476 -10.14 12.32 -13.31
C VAL A 476 -9.98 13.75 -13.80
N ALA A 477 -9.87 13.92 -15.11
CA ALA A 477 -9.93 15.22 -15.78
C ALA A 477 -11.24 15.33 -16.57
N GLU A 478 -12.25 15.99 -16.02
CA GLU A 478 -13.52 16.29 -16.68
C GLU A 478 -13.51 17.73 -17.21
N GLY A 479 -12.91 17.93 -18.38
CA GLY A 479 -12.69 19.26 -18.92
C GLY A 479 -11.62 20.09 -18.16
N GLY A 480 -10.86 19.48 -17.29
CA GLY A 480 -9.73 20.07 -16.57
C GLY A 480 -8.38 19.54 -17.05
N ASN A 481 -7.31 19.99 -16.44
CA ASN A 481 -5.94 19.64 -16.79
C ASN A 481 -5.19 19.14 -15.56
N ILE A 482 -4.60 17.95 -15.66
CA ILE A 482 -3.81 17.34 -14.58
C ILE A 482 -2.42 17.00 -15.12
N LYS A 483 -1.38 17.45 -14.41
CA LYS A 483 0.02 17.20 -14.73
C LYS A 483 0.73 16.57 -13.54
N ILE A 484 1.37 15.42 -13.73
CA ILE A 484 2.06 14.70 -12.67
C ILE A 484 3.47 14.33 -13.13
N ASN A 485 4.49 14.83 -12.40
CA ASN A 485 5.90 14.49 -12.63
C ASN A 485 6.33 14.64 -14.09
N THR A 486 5.83 15.65 -14.80
CA THR A 486 6.09 15.81 -16.24
C THR A 486 7.56 16.02 -16.60
N SER A 487 8.39 16.45 -15.63
CA SER A 487 9.84 16.55 -15.77
C SER A 487 10.58 15.23 -15.58
N GLY A 488 9.89 14.19 -15.05
CA GLY A 488 10.45 12.89 -14.69
C GLY A 488 11.31 12.91 -13.43
N GLY A 489 11.89 11.76 -13.11
CA GLY A 489 12.88 11.58 -12.04
C GLY A 489 12.30 11.31 -10.63
N ASN A 490 10.98 11.26 -10.45
CA ASN A 490 10.35 11.02 -9.17
C ASN A 490 9.40 9.82 -9.20
N ASP A 491 9.16 9.22 -8.04
CA ASP A 491 8.24 8.10 -7.89
C ASP A 491 6.78 8.54 -8.08
N VAL A 492 6.06 7.87 -8.96
CA VAL A 492 4.61 8.02 -9.14
C VAL A 492 3.94 6.68 -8.94
N LYS A 493 3.06 6.57 -7.95
CA LYS A 493 2.39 5.33 -7.55
C LYS A 493 0.88 5.58 -7.50
N ILE A 494 0.14 5.00 -8.43
CA ILE A 494 -1.29 5.22 -8.56
C ILE A 494 -2.03 3.90 -8.48
N GLU A 495 -2.94 3.79 -7.51
CA GLU A 495 -3.91 2.70 -7.38
C GLU A 495 -5.29 3.25 -7.71
N GLY A 496 -5.88 2.78 -8.82
CA GLY A 496 -7.17 3.22 -9.34
C GLY A 496 -7.14 3.63 -10.81
N TYR A 497 -8.28 4.12 -11.29
CA TYR A 497 -8.48 4.43 -12.70
C TYR A 497 -8.05 5.86 -13.04
N ILE A 498 -7.58 6.03 -14.28
CA ILE A 498 -7.32 7.35 -14.88
C ILE A 498 -8.41 7.61 -15.90
N GLU A 499 -9.05 8.77 -15.83
CA GLU A 499 -10.13 9.12 -16.74
C GLU A 499 -9.98 10.54 -17.29
N SER A 500 -10.04 10.67 -18.63
CA SER A 500 -10.15 11.96 -19.32
C SER A 500 -11.47 12.04 -20.08
N LYS A 501 -12.29 13.01 -19.72
CA LYS A 501 -13.62 13.19 -20.32
C LYS A 501 -13.97 14.66 -20.55
N SER A 502 -14.91 14.90 -21.47
CA SER A 502 -15.37 16.24 -21.82
C SER A 502 -16.57 16.65 -20.98
N ILE A 503 -16.72 17.95 -20.79
CA ILE A 503 -17.89 18.56 -20.16
C ILE A 503 -18.29 19.82 -20.94
N PRO A 504 -19.57 20.20 -21.04
CA PRO A 504 -19.97 21.49 -21.58
C PRO A 504 -19.27 22.65 -20.84
N GLU A 505 -18.66 23.59 -21.55
CA GLU A 505 -18.00 24.77 -20.97
C GLU A 505 -18.92 25.59 -20.08
N LYS A 506 -20.19 25.65 -20.46
CA LYS A 506 -21.28 26.30 -19.72
C LYS A 506 -22.53 25.42 -19.80
N PRO A 507 -23.44 25.49 -18.83
CA PRO A 507 -24.76 24.87 -18.98
C PRO A 507 -25.39 25.31 -20.31
N ASP A 508 -25.87 24.36 -21.08
CA ASP A 508 -26.44 24.55 -22.42
C ASP A 508 -25.47 24.99 -23.52
N SER A 509 -24.14 24.92 -23.32
CA SER A 509 -23.15 25.16 -24.36
C SER A 509 -22.96 23.94 -25.25
N GLU A 510 -22.86 24.18 -26.59
CA GLU A 510 -22.37 23.16 -27.53
C GLU A 510 -20.86 22.99 -27.51
N THR A 511 -20.11 23.98 -26.95
CA THR A 511 -18.67 23.92 -26.81
C THR A 511 -18.30 23.07 -25.59
N LEU A 512 -17.45 22.09 -25.80
CA LEU A 512 -16.97 21.19 -24.76
C LEU A 512 -15.57 21.66 -24.27
N ALA A 513 -15.37 21.63 -22.96
CA ALA A 513 -14.03 21.61 -22.37
C ALA A 513 -13.56 20.17 -22.33
N ASN A 514 -12.39 19.89 -22.86
CA ASN A 514 -11.82 18.55 -22.97
C ASN A 514 -10.81 18.31 -21.85
N GLY A 515 -10.94 17.15 -21.18
CA GLY A 515 -10.03 16.74 -20.12
C GLY A 515 -8.64 16.37 -20.64
N THR A 516 -7.61 16.76 -19.89
CA THR A 516 -6.22 16.44 -20.22
C THR A 516 -5.51 15.89 -18.99
N VAL A 517 -4.85 14.75 -19.15
CA VAL A 517 -3.99 14.10 -18.15
C VAL A 517 -2.61 13.83 -18.77
N ASP A 518 -1.54 14.31 -18.14
CA ASP A 518 -0.13 14.07 -18.54
C ASP A 518 0.62 13.53 -17.32
N ILE A 519 1.04 12.28 -17.36
CA ILE A 519 1.71 11.60 -16.25
C ILE A 519 2.98 10.92 -16.72
N THR A 520 4.08 11.17 -16.02
CA THR A 520 5.36 10.48 -16.25
C THR A 520 5.69 9.57 -15.07
N PHE A 521 5.71 8.27 -15.31
CA PHE A 521 6.20 7.22 -14.43
C PHE A 521 7.65 6.93 -14.80
N ASP A 522 8.61 7.42 -14.02
CA ASP A 522 10.02 7.50 -14.44
C ASP A 522 11.01 6.89 -13.45
N THR A 523 10.58 5.90 -12.69
CA THR A 523 11.45 5.12 -11.81
C THR A 523 10.99 3.67 -11.74
N ALA A 524 11.87 2.77 -11.34
CA ALA A 524 11.52 1.37 -11.11
C ALA A 524 10.54 1.15 -9.92
N GLN A 525 10.27 2.19 -9.13
CA GLN A 525 9.29 2.18 -8.06
C GLN A 525 7.93 2.76 -8.51
N SER A 526 7.90 3.38 -9.68
CA SER A 526 6.68 3.98 -10.25
C SER A 526 5.77 2.91 -10.84
N TYR A 527 4.50 3.01 -10.54
CA TYR A 527 3.50 2.11 -11.11
C TYR A 527 2.11 2.73 -11.25
N LEU A 528 1.36 2.22 -12.20
CA LEU A 528 -0.08 2.35 -12.31
C LEU A 528 -0.72 0.97 -12.06
N TYR A 529 -1.60 0.85 -11.08
CA TYR A 529 -2.42 -0.34 -10.85
C TYR A 529 -3.89 0.02 -11.09
N GLY A 530 -4.39 -0.23 -12.29
CA GLY A 530 -5.72 0.17 -12.73
C GLY A 530 -5.79 0.36 -14.24
N ASN A 531 -6.93 0.88 -14.71
CA ASN A 531 -7.19 1.13 -16.12
C ASN A 531 -7.09 2.62 -16.44
N SER A 532 -6.97 2.91 -17.73
CA SER A 532 -7.09 4.26 -18.27
C SER A 532 -8.26 4.32 -19.24
N TYR A 533 -9.00 5.42 -19.22
CA TYR A 533 -10.08 5.68 -20.14
C TYR A 533 -9.99 7.09 -20.71
N THR A 534 -9.95 7.22 -22.03
CA THR A 534 -9.89 8.50 -22.72
C THR A 534 -11.11 8.66 -23.63
N ALA A 535 -11.95 9.65 -23.35
CA ALA A 535 -13.06 9.98 -24.21
C ALA A 535 -12.61 10.69 -25.50
N THR A 536 -13.48 10.74 -26.50
CA THR A 536 -13.22 11.42 -27.77
C THR A 536 -12.80 12.89 -27.51
N ASP A 537 -11.83 13.39 -28.25
CA ASP A 537 -11.24 14.73 -28.18
C ASP A 537 -10.55 15.07 -26.84
N CYS A 538 -10.48 14.14 -25.89
CA CYS A 538 -9.71 14.28 -24.66
C CYS A 538 -8.28 13.73 -24.81
N VAL A 539 -7.39 14.11 -23.91
CA VAL A 539 -5.99 13.69 -23.95
C VAL A 539 -5.59 12.97 -22.69
N THR A 540 -5.01 11.79 -22.86
CA THR A 540 -4.28 11.07 -21.79
C THR A 540 -2.90 10.72 -22.36
N ASP A 541 -1.85 11.39 -21.88
CA ASP A 541 -0.45 11.11 -22.21
C ASP A 541 0.20 10.40 -21.04
N LEU A 542 0.52 9.12 -21.20
CA LEU A 542 1.20 8.30 -20.19
C LEU A 542 2.60 7.91 -20.65
N LYS A 543 3.59 8.20 -19.82
CA LYS A 543 4.99 7.86 -20.09
C LYS A 543 5.52 6.93 -19.02
N PHE A 544 5.97 5.75 -19.43
CA PHE A 544 6.60 4.75 -18.56
C PHE A 544 8.06 4.60 -18.99
N THR A 545 8.99 4.97 -18.11
CA THR A 545 10.44 4.93 -18.37
C THR A 545 11.17 4.40 -17.13
N ASN A 546 12.43 3.97 -17.32
CA ASN A 546 13.32 3.56 -16.24
C ASN A 546 12.77 2.45 -15.30
N GLY A 547 12.09 1.46 -15.89
CA GLY A 547 11.57 0.31 -15.16
C GLY A 547 10.18 0.49 -14.55
N ALA A 548 9.47 1.55 -14.90
CA ALA A 548 8.09 1.77 -14.45
C ALA A 548 7.12 0.72 -15.00
N VAL A 549 6.06 0.44 -14.24
CA VAL A 549 5.12 -0.65 -14.57
C VAL A 549 3.67 -0.17 -14.60
N TRP A 550 2.93 -0.55 -15.63
CA TRP A 550 1.48 -0.43 -15.66
C TRP A 550 0.85 -1.82 -15.53
N ASN A 551 0.11 -2.08 -14.46
CA ASN A 551 -0.71 -3.27 -14.28
C ASN A 551 -2.16 -2.96 -14.64
N MET A 552 -2.59 -3.37 -15.82
CA MET A 552 -3.96 -3.13 -16.31
C MET A 552 -4.93 -4.13 -15.68
N MET A 553 -6.08 -3.63 -15.24
CA MET A 553 -7.19 -4.42 -14.67
C MET A 553 -8.31 -4.71 -15.68
N GLY A 554 -8.09 -4.47 -16.98
CA GLY A 554 -9.04 -4.66 -18.07
C GLY A 554 -8.76 -3.75 -19.26
N ASN A 555 -9.77 -3.52 -20.11
CA ASN A 555 -9.62 -2.66 -21.28
C ASN A 555 -9.23 -1.24 -20.89
N SER A 556 -8.32 -0.67 -21.64
CA SER A 556 -7.79 0.68 -21.41
C SER A 556 -7.66 1.45 -22.72
N SER A 557 -7.74 2.78 -22.64
CA SER A 557 -7.47 3.67 -23.76
C SER A 557 -6.66 4.89 -23.33
N VAL A 558 -5.71 5.31 -24.18
CA VAL A 558 -4.89 6.50 -24.03
C VAL A 558 -4.70 7.19 -25.37
N SER A 559 -4.57 8.53 -25.39
CA SER A 559 -4.25 9.25 -26.64
C SER A 559 -2.81 9.02 -27.03
N ASP A 560 -1.90 9.12 -26.07
CA ASP A 560 -0.47 9.04 -26.25
C ASP A 560 0.13 8.09 -25.22
N LEU A 561 1.01 7.20 -25.68
CA LEU A 561 1.73 6.26 -24.85
C LEU A 561 3.22 6.27 -25.18
N SER A 562 4.06 6.38 -24.17
CA SER A 562 5.48 6.16 -24.28
C SER A 562 5.90 5.01 -23.38
N VAL A 563 6.55 3.98 -23.94
CA VAL A 563 7.07 2.85 -23.18
C VAL A 563 8.56 2.73 -23.47
N GLY A 564 9.36 3.18 -22.53
CA GLY A 564 10.82 3.18 -22.64
C GLY A 564 11.41 1.83 -22.22
N LYS A 565 12.73 1.72 -22.41
CA LYS A 565 13.48 0.53 -22.06
C LYS A 565 13.27 0.12 -20.59
N ASP A 566 13.21 -1.19 -20.35
CA ASP A 566 13.02 -1.82 -19.05
C ASP A 566 11.64 -1.56 -18.40
N SER A 567 10.76 -0.78 -19.04
CA SER A 567 9.39 -0.52 -18.56
C SER A 567 8.41 -1.56 -19.10
N VAL A 568 7.35 -1.82 -18.32
CA VAL A 568 6.43 -2.93 -18.57
C VAL A 568 4.98 -2.46 -18.56
N ILE A 569 4.26 -2.79 -19.62
CA ILE A 569 2.80 -2.72 -19.66
C ILE A 569 2.26 -4.15 -19.47
N ASN A 570 1.77 -4.44 -18.28
CA ASN A 570 1.22 -5.74 -17.93
C ASN A 570 -0.30 -5.75 -18.15
N MET A 571 -0.74 -6.39 -19.22
CA MET A 571 -2.14 -6.49 -19.60
C MET A 571 -2.85 -7.69 -18.94
N THR A 572 -2.09 -8.53 -18.19
CA THR A 572 -2.56 -9.82 -17.66
C THR A 572 -2.97 -9.77 -16.20
N ALA A 573 -3.09 -8.58 -15.58
CA ALA A 573 -3.34 -8.45 -14.16
C ALA A 573 -4.74 -8.90 -13.73
N ASP A 574 -5.73 -8.88 -14.64
CA ASP A 574 -7.05 -9.46 -14.42
C ASP A 574 -7.09 -10.91 -14.93
N SER A 575 -7.02 -11.87 -14.01
CA SER A 575 -7.06 -13.29 -14.34
C SER A 575 -8.41 -13.70 -14.93
N GLY A 576 -8.43 -14.08 -16.18
CA GLY A 576 -9.57 -14.74 -16.86
C GLY A 576 -10.26 -13.91 -17.92
N ARG A 577 -9.76 -12.72 -18.27
CA ARG A 577 -10.26 -11.91 -19.39
C ARG A 577 -9.12 -11.42 -20.27
N TYR A 578 -9.37 -11.34 -21.56
CA TYR A 578 -8.45 -10.70 -22.50
C TYR A 578 -8.72 -9.20 -22.52
N SER A 579 -7.64 -8.41 -22.45
CA SER A 579 -7.69 -6.95 -22.38
C SER A 579 -7.24 -6.32 -23.70
N ASN A 580 -7.87 -5.21 -24.07
CA ASN A 580 -7.42 -4.37 -25.17
C ASN A 580 -6.84 -3.07 -24.60
N LEU A 581 -5.65 -2.70 -25.07
CA LEU A 581 -5.07 -1.38 -24.88
C LEU A 581 -5.16 -0.60 -26.19
N GLN A 582 -6.03 0.39 -26.23
CA GLN A 582 -6.22 1.29 -27.36
C GLN A 582 -5.31 2.52 -27.19
N VAL A 583 -4.48 2.81 -28.17
CA VAL A 583 -3.48 3.88 -28.15
C VAL A 583 -3.64 4.71 -29.41
N GLY A 584 -3.87 6.01 -29.27
CA GLY A 584 -3.85 6.93 -30.43
C GLY A 584 -2.45 6.93 -31.04
N ASN A 585 -1.46 7.39 -30.29
CA ASN A 585 -0.07 7.45 -30.73
C ASN A 585 0.86 6.69 -29.77
N LEU A 586 1.59 5.72 -30.26
CA LEU A 586 2.70 5.11 -29.54
C LEU A 586 3.98 5.94 -29.77
N LYS A 587 4.27 6.90 -28.88
CA LYS A 587 5.33 7.90 -29.05
C LYS A 587 6.73 7.36 -28.82
N THR A 588 6.90 6.37 -27.95
CA THR A 588 8.15 5.64 -27.71
C THR A 588 7.88 4.17 -27.70
N ALA A 589 8.65 3.40 -28.45
CA ALA A 589 8.43 1.98 -28.70
C ALA A 589 9.72 1.18 -28.41
N ASP A 590 10.04 0.98 -27.13
CA ASP A 590 11.26 0.28 -26.67
C ASP A 590 11.01 -0.47 -25.33
N GLY A 591 9.76 -0.74 -25.00
CA GLY A 591 9.35 -1.39 -23.75
C GLY A 591 8.84 -2.80 -23.91
N THR A 592 8.32 -3.36 -22.83
CA THR A 592 7.78 -4.72 -22.77
C THR A 592 6.26 -4.70 -22.54
N PHE A 593 5.53 -5.43 -23.38
CA PHE A 593 4.11 -5.71 -23.19
C PHE A 593 3.95 -7.16 -22.73
N VAL A 594 3.33 -7.38 -21.56
CA VAL A 594 2.98 -8.71 -21.07
C VAL A 594 1.54 -8.98 -21.46
N MET A 595 1.30 -10.02 -22.25
CA MET A 595 0.03 -10.31 -22.88
C MET A 595 -0.40 -11.75 -22.67
N ASN A 596 -1.67 -11.98 -22.38
CA ASN A 596 -2.27 -13.32 -22.43
C ASN A 596 -2.50 -13.75 -23.87
N ALA A 597 -2.30 -15.04 -24.13
CA ALA A 597 -2.75 -15.70 -25.33
C ALA A 597 -3.21 -17.12 -25.02
N GLY A 598 -4.32 -17.57 -25.63
CA GLY A 598 -4.81 -18.91 -25.35
C GLY A 598 -6.06 -19.28 -26.12
N TRP A 599 -6.65 -20.37 -25.69
CA TRP A 599 -7.89 -20.94 -26.21
C TRP A 599 -9.02 -20.73 -25.23
N VAL A 600 -10.17 -20.26 -25.72
CA VAL A 600 -11.42 -20.21 -24.96
C VAL A 600 -12.38 -21.27 -25.47
N ASP A 601 -12.84 -22.15 -24.62
CA ASP A 601 -13.72 -23.26 -24.95
C ASP A 601 -15.01 -22.74 -25.62
N GLY A 602 -15.27 -23.25 -26.84
CA GLY A 602 -16.41 -22.85 -27.66
C GLY A 602 -16.27 -21.54 -28.46
N GLY A 603 -15.13 -20.83 -28.39
CA GLY A 603 -15.01 -19.47 -28.96
C GLY A 603 -13.81 -19.22 -29.87
N GLY A 604 -12.80 -20.06 -29.89
CA GLY A 604 -11.59 -19.88 -30.70
C GLY A 604 -10.39 -19.37 -29.91
N SER A 605 -9.33 -18.97 -30.63
CA SER A 605 -8.12 -18.44 -30.00
C SER A 605 -8.20 -16.92 -29.81
N TYR A 606 -7.75 -16.44 -28.64
CA TYR A 606 -7.78 -15.04 -28.24
C TYR A 606 -6.41 -14.60 -27.70
N SER A 607 -6.17 -13.29 -27.74
CA SER A 607 -5.02 -12.66 -27.07
C SER A 607 -5.42 -11.30 -26.52
N ASP A 608 -4.68 -10.81 -25.53
CA ASP A 608 -4.62 -9.38 -25.25
C ASP A 608 -4.15 -8.64 -26.50
N LYS A 609 -4.63 -7.39 -26.70
CA LYS A 609 -4.33 -6.64 -27.93
C LYS A 609 -3.87 -5.23 -27.63
N LEU A 610 -2.75 -4.86 -28.23
CA LEU A 610 -2.36 -3.46 -28.41
C LEU A 610 -2.95 -2.98 -29.75
N ILE A 611 -3.81 -1.96 -29.69
CA ILE A 611 -4.45 -1.36 -30.89
C ILE A 611 -3.91 0.06 -31.03
N ILE A 612 -3.27 0.35 -32.15
CA ILE A 612 -2.69 1.66 -32.47
C ILE A 612 -3.54 2.30 -33.56
N ASP A 613 -4.20 3.41 -33.23
CA ASP A 613 -5.18 4.03 -34.11
C ASP A 613 -4.53 5.00 -35.13
N GLU A 614 -3.51 5.76 -34.71
CA GLU A 614 -2.93 6.81 -35.55
C GLU A 614 -1.48 6.52 -35.96
N THR A 615 -0.50 6.70 -35.03
CA THR A 615 0.93 6.55 -35.36
C THR A 615 1.68 5.72 -34.33
N SER A 616 2.78 5.11 -34.77
CA SER A 616 3.74 4.48 -33.87
C SER A 616 5.18 4.84 -34.20
N ALA A 617 5.96 5.16 -33.16
CA ALA A 617 7.36 5.49 -33.31
C ALA A 617 8.19 4.30 -33.81
N ALA A 618 9.28 4.59 -34.52
CA ALA A 618 10.28 3.58 -34.85
C ALA A 618 10.92 3.05 -33.58
N GLY A 619 11.01 1.72 -33.46
CA GLY A 619 11.58 1.04 -32.32
C GLY A 619 11.31 -0.46 -32.32
N SER A 620 11.71 -1.11 -31.24
CA SER A 620 11.52 -2.57 -31.09
C SER A 620 11.02 -2.89 -29.68
N ASN A 621 9.73 -3.18 -29.58
CA ASN A 621 9.11 -3.58 -28.33
C ASN A 621 9.26 -5.10 -28.11
N SER A 622 9.35 -5.50 -26.87
CA SER A 622 9.25 -6.90 -26.45
C SER A 622 7.79 -7.26 -26.12
N ILE A 623 7.37 -8.44 -26.53
CA ILE A 623 6.12 -9.06 -26.08
C ILE A 623 6.45 -10.28 -25.25
N LYS A 624 6.06 -10.28 -23.99
CA LYS A 624 6.11 -11.44 -23.12
C LYS A 624 4.74 -12.11 -23.10
N ILE A 625 4.64 -13.25 -23.70
CA ILE A 625 3.37 -14.01 -23.78
C ILE A 625 3.20 -14.84 -22.52
N ILE A 626 2.04 -14.76 -21.89
CA ILE A 626 1.57 -15.66 -20.84
C ILE A 626 0.47 -16.53 -21.45
N SER A 627 0.56 -17.84 -21.26
CA SER A 627 -0.43 -18.77 -21.82
C SER A 627 -0.66 -19.94 -20.87
N ASP A 628 -1.87 -20.42 -20.83
CA ASP A 628 -2.29 -21.66 -20.17
C ASP A 628 -2.56 -22.79 -21.17
N GLY A 629 -2.32 -22.54 -22.48
CA GLY A 629 -2.49 -23.49 -23.58
C GLY A 629 -3.06 -22.84 -24.85
N GLY A 630 -3.21 -23.63 -25.91
CA GLY A 630 -3.85 -23.22 -27.17
C GLY A 630 -3.01 -22.32 -28.08
N LEU A 631 -1.69 -22.19 -27.87
CA LEU A 631 -0.80 -21.37 -28.70
C LEU A 631 -0.72 -21.89 -30.16
N GLU A 632 -0.82 -23.17 -30.37
CA GLU A 632 -0.86 -23.78 -31.73
C GLU A 632 -2.14 -23.35 -32.46
N ASP A 633 -3.27 -23.22 -31.75
CA ASP A 633 -4.53 -22.71 -32.31
C ASP A 633 -4.44 -21.22 -32.57
N ALA A 634 -3.82 -20.43 -31.65
CA ALA A 634 -3.56 -19.03 -31.86
C ALA A 634 -2.72 -18.79 -33.13
N ALA A 635 -1.68 -19.60 -33.36
CA ALA A 635 -0.87 -19.54 -34.56
C ALA A 635 -1.68 -19.88 -35.82
N ARG A 636 -2.46 -20.98 -35.80
CA ARG A 636 -3.30 -21.41 -36.94
C ARG A 636 -4.37 -20.36 -37.30
N ASN A 637 -4.94 -19.68 -36.33
CA ASN A 637 -6.00 -18.71 -36.51
C ASN A 637 -5.48 -17.28 -36.77
N ASN A 638 -4.16 -17.08 -36.85
CA ASN A 638 -3.54 -15.77 -37.02
C ASN A 638 -4.03 -14.76 -35.95
N THR A 639 -4.04 -15.17 -34.69
CA THR A 639 -4.45 -14.31 -33.58
C THR A 639 -3.56 -13.06 -33.54
N VAL A 640 -4.22 -11.90 -33.50
CA VAL A 640 -3.55 -10.59 -33.56
C VAL A 640 -3.19 -10.12 -32.15
N PHE A 641 -1.92 -9.86 -31.88
CA PHE A 641 -1.39 -9.25 -30.65
C PHE A 641 -1.28 -7.73 -30.75
N VAL A 642 -0.83 -7.25 -31.91
CA VAL A 642 -0.74 -5.82 -32.17
C VAL A 642 -1.45 -5.50 -33.47
N LYS A 643 -2.27 -4.45 -33.46
CA LYS A 643 -3.01 -4.00 -34.62
C LYS A 643 -2.64 -2.56 -34.97
N GLY A 644 -2.42 -2.27 -36.23
CA GLY A 644 -2.30 -0.91 -36.76
C GLY A 644 -0.92 -0.26 -36.55
N ALA A 645 0.16 -1.02 -36.35
CA ALA A 645 1.51 -0.47 -36.19
C ALA A 645 2.06 0.13 -37.50
N ASP A 646 2.95 1.14 -37.37
CA ASP A 646 3.72 1.65 -38.53
C ASP A 646 4.85 0.68 -38.91
N ALA A 647 5.30 0.72 -40.16
CA ALA A 647 6.32 -0.22 -40.71
C ALA A 647 7.66 -0.19 -39.96
N SER A 648 7.99 0.94 -39.31
CA SER A 648 9.22 1.13 -38.55
C SER A 648 9.16 0.60 -37.11
N THR A 649 7.96 0.24 -36.64
CA THR A 649 7.73 -0.29 -35.29
C THR A 649 7.79 -1.82 -35.32
N LYS A 650 8.67 -2.41 -34.52
CA LYS A 650 8.85 -3.85 -34.46
C LYS A 650 8.41 -4.42 -33.11
N PHE A 651 8.01 -5.70 -33.14
CA PHE A 651 7.64 -6.45 -31.95
C PHE A 651 8.34 -7.81 -32.00
N VAL A 652 8.99 -8.15 -30.89
CA VAL A 652 9.71 -9.42 -30.74
C VAL A 652 9.22 -10.14 -29.46
N VAL A 653 9.15 -11.46 -29.50
CA VAL A 653 8.78 -12.23 -28.29
C VAL A 653 10.00 -12.34 -27.38
N ASP A 654 9.82 -12.08 -26.11
CA ASP A 654 10.86 -12.15 -25.07
C ASP A 654 10.96 -13.57 -24.50
N GLY A 655 11.86 -14.35 -25.07
CA GLY A 655 12.15 -15.71 -24.65
C GLY A 655 11.05 -16.74 -24.99
N PRO A 656 11.25 -18.00 -24.61
CA PRO A 656 10.27 -19.05 -24.85
C PRO A 656 9.03 -18.88 -23.93
N VAL A 657 7.89 -19.27 -24.47
CA VAL A 657 6.60 -19.19 -23.80
C VAL A 657 6.26 -20.54 -23.19
N TYR A 658 6.06 -20.56 -21.89
CA TYR A 658 5.58 -21.73 -21.15
C TYR A 658 4.07 -21.61 -20.90
N ALA A 659 3.34 -22.64 -21.29
CA ALA A 659 1.88 -22.66 -21.21
C ALA A 659 1.37 -23.55 -20.06
N ASN A 660 1.97 -23.48 -18.87
CA ASN A 660 1.61 -24.27 -17.67
C ASN A 660 1.42 -25.79 -17.94
N GLY A 661 2.19 -26.32 -18.88
CA GLY A 661 2.08 -27.69 -19.36
C GLY A 661 3.44 -28.39 -19.45
N LEU A 662 3.55 -29.25 -20.44
CA LEU A 662 4.74 -30.10 -20.69
C LEU A 662 5.69 -29.45 -21.69
N TYR A 663 5.33 -28.32 -22.27
CA TYR A 663 6.05 -27.73 -23.39
C TYR A 663 6.32 -26.23 -23.17
N GLU A 664 7.41 -25.78 -23.75
CA GLU A 664 7.67 -24.39 -24.05
C GLU A 664 7.69 -24.16 -25.56
N PHE A 665 7.38 -22.93 -25.94
CA PHE A 665 7.23 -22.56 -27.34
C PHE A 665 8.21 -21.45 -27.70
N ASP A 666 9.10 -21.68 -28.65
CA ASP A 666 9.85 -20.65 -29.32
C ASP A 666 8.94 -19.96 -30.33
N ILE A 667 8.59 -18.72 -30.10
CA ILE A 667 7.65 -17.97 -30.94
C ILE A 667 8.36 -16.81 -31.61
N THR A 668 8.10 -16.62 -32.89
CA THR A 668 8.42 -15.38 -33.60
C THR A 668 7.13 -14.72 -34.06
N LEU A 669 7.07 -13.41 -34.02
CA LEU A 669 5.96 -12.66 -34.60
C LEU A 669 6.28 -12.28 -36.05
N ALA A 670 5.24 -12.18 -36.85
CA ALA A 670 5.30 -11.70 -38.23
C ALA A 670 4.33 -10.54 -38.41
N ASP A 671 4.78 -9.54 -39.16
CA ASP A 671 3.96 -8.42 -39.55
C ASP A 671 3.13 -8.76 -40.80
N LYS A 672 1.84 -8.42 -40.79
CA LYS A 672 0.95 -8.54 -41.93
C LYS A 672 0.45 -7.14 -42.30
N GLU A 673 0.70 -6.73 -43.52
CA GLU A 673 0.19 -5.45 -44.01
C GLU A 673 -1.33 -5.46 -44.08
N ASN A 674 -1.93 -4.40 -43.52
CA ASN A 674 -3.36 -4.18 -43.52
C ASN A 674 -3.63 -2.69 -43.74
N ASP A 675 -3.98 -2.29 -44.96
CA ASP A 675 -4.27 -0.92 -45.37
C ASP A 675 -3.17 0.12 -45.00
N GLY A 676 -1.90 -0.22 -45.32
CA GLY A 676 -0.74 0.63 -45.05
C GLY A 676 -0.23 0.61 -43.61
N LYS A 677 -0.87 -0.11 -42.73
CA LYS A 677 -0.46 -0.45 -41.36
C LYS A 677 -0.11 -1.93 -41.24
N TYR A 678 0.42 -2.31 -40.11
CA TYR A 678 0.88 -3.67 -39.86
C TYR A 678 0.24 -4.28 -38.62
N ASP A 679 -0.35 -5.44 -38.80
CA ASP A 679 -0.85 -6.27 -37.73
C ASP A 679 0.16 -7.36 -37.39
N TRP A 680 0.44 -7.60 -36.10
CA TRP A 680 1.42 -8.61 -35.68
C TRP A 680 0.74 -9.85 -35.16
N VAL A 681 1.11 -11.00 -35.73
CA VAL A 681 0.57 -12.33 -35.45
C VAL A 681 1.72 -13.32 -35.20
N ILE A 682 1.42 -14.53 -34.71
CA ILE A 682 2.43 -15.60 -34.62
C ILE A 682 2.90 -15.97 -36.04
N GLY A 683 4.17 -15.72 -36.34
CA GLY A 683 4.80 -16.04 -37.62
C GLY A 683 5.36 -17.47 -37.65
N SER A 684 6.03 -17.87 -36.58
CA SER A 684 6.48 -19.25 -36.39
C SER A 684 6.32 -19.68 -34.94
N LEU A 685 6.06 -20.96 -34.75
CA LEU A 685 5.94 -21.60 -33.44
C LEU A 685 6.68 -22.95 -33.49
N LYS A 686 7.70 -23.09 -32.63
CA LYS A 686 8.41 -24.37 -32.43
C LYS A 686 8.14 -24.83 -31.00
N LYS A 687 7.61 -26.04 -30.89
CA LYS A 687 7.27 -26.70 -29.63
C LYS A 687 8.48 -27.51 -29.13
N ASN A 688 8.92 -27.27 -27.92
CA ASN A 688 9.99 -28.02 -27.25
C ASN A 688 9.46 -28.53 -25.90
N THR A 689 9.94 -29.67 -25.44
CA THR A 689 9.66 -30.16 -24.09
C THR A 689 10.40 -29.30 -23.06
N VAL A 690 9.81 -29.14 -21.88
CA VAL A 690 10.46 -28.44 -20.77
C VAL A 690 11.39 -29.39 -20.00
N ASP A 691 12.36 -28.82 -19.27
CA ASP A 691 13.39 -29.61 -18.57
C ASP A 691 12.81 -30.58 -17.51
N ASN A 692 11.63 -30.29 -16.95
CA ASN A 692 10.98 -31.21 -16.00
C ASN A 692 10.50 -32.49 -16.66
N VAL A 693 10.17 -32.51 -17.96
CA VAL A 693 9.79 -33.69 -18.70
C VAL A 693 10.97 -34.70 -18.69
N ASN A 694 12.19 -34.25 -18.97
CA ASN A 694 13.38 -35.11 -19.00
C ASN A 694 13.68 -35.72 -17.61
N THR A 695 13.50 -34.92 -16.55
CA THR A 695 13.67 -35.42 -15.16
C THR A 695 12.64 -36.51 -14.84
N ILE A 696 11.36 -36.28 -15.20
CA ILE A 696 10.30 -37.26 -14.99
C ILE A 696 10.59 -38.54 -15.80
N VAL A 697 10.95 -38.42 -17.08
CA VAL A 697 11.32 -39.56 -17.93
C VAL A 697 12.44 -40.36 -17.27
N SER A 698 13.49 -39.71 -16.75
CA SER A 698 14.66 -40.36 -16.16
C SER A 698 14.34 -41.06 -14.82
N ALA A 699 13.29 -40.71 -14.12
CA ALA A 699 12.93 -41.33 -12.85
C ALA A 699 12.60 -42.82 -12.99
N ASN A 700 12.04 -43.24 -14.11
CA ASN A 700 11.79 -44.67 -14.42
C ASN A 700 13.08 -45.45 -14.63
N GLN A 701 14.05 -44.85 -15.32
CA GLN A 701 15.39 -45.44 -15.50
C GLN A 701 16.14 -45.57 -14.16
N VAL A 702 15.96 -44.63 -13.25
CA VAL A 702 16.52 -44.72 -11.89
C VAL A 702 15.95 -45.92 -11.14
N ALA A 703 14.60 -46.07 -11.15
CA ALA A 703 13.95 -47.19 -10.48
C ALA A 703 14.46 -48.56 -11.04
N TYR A 704 14.55 -48.67 -12.36
CA TYR A 704 15.08 -49.84 -13.07
C TYR A 704 16.53 -50.15 -12.67
N THR A 705 17.44 -49.21 -12.80
CA THR A 705 18.86 -49.41 -12.55
C THR A 705 19.17 -49.68 -11.08
N ALA A 706 18.48 -49.02 -10.18
CA ALA A 706 18.63 -49.25 -8.73
C ALA A 706 18.15 -50.66 -8.31
N TRP A 707 17.06 -51.16 -8.89
CA TRP A 707 16.57 -52.52 -8.66
C TRP A 707 17.52 -53.58 -9.19
N ILE A 708 18.04 -53.42 -10.44
CA ILE A 708 18.93 -54.38 -11.08
C ILE A 708 20.27 -54.46 -10.38
N ASP A 709 20.85 -53.34 -9.99
CA ASP A 709 22.13 -53.29 -9.29
C ASP A 709 22.10 -54.07 -7.96
N GLY A 710 20.91 -54.17 -7.35
CA GLY A 710 20.67 -54.99 -6.14
C GLY A 710 20.70 -56.49 -6.40
N ASN A 711 20.71 -56.97 -7.63
CA ASN A 711 20.74 -58.41 -8.00
C ASN A 711 22.16 -58.95 -8.07
N GLY A 712 22.94 -58.84 -7.03
CA GLY A 712 24.34 -59.27 -7.00
C GLY A 712 24.54 -60.75 -7.31
N THR A 713 25.77 -61.16 -7.66
CA THR A 713 26.21 -62.55 -7.91
C THR A 713 26.26 -63.35 -6.62
N LEU A 714 26.27 -64.68 -6.75
CA LEU A 714 26.45 -65.59 -5.62
C LEU A 714 27.68 -65.22 -4.77
N ARG A 715 28.83 -64.94 -5.41
CA ARG A 715 30.07 -64.54 -4.71
C ARG A 715 29.96 -63.22 -3.98
N GLN A 716 29.28 -62.23 -4.55
CA GLN A 716 29.05 -60.95 -3.88
C GLN A 716 28.12 -61.04 -2.68
N ARG A 717 27.21 -62.01 -2.69
CA ARG A 717 26.22 -62.21 -1.60
C ARG A 717 26.75 -63.10 -0.49
N LEU A 718 27.40 -64.21 -0.81
CA LEU A 718 27.77 -65.25 0.15
C LEU A 718 29.28 -65.44 0.34
N GLY A 719 30.15 -64.70 -0.38
CA GLY A 719 31.61 -64.91 -0.36
C GLY A 719 32.01 -66.26 -1.01
N GLU A 720 33.05 -66.88 -0.48
CA GLU A 720 33.48 -68.21 -0.95
C GLU A 720 32.82 -69.32 -0.11
N LEU A 721 32.06 -70.21 -0.77
CA LEU A 721 31.26 -71.27 -0.12
C LEU A 721 32.09 -72.54 0.28
N GLN A 722 33.40 -72.47 0.33
CA GLN A 722 34.26 -73.64 0.57
C GLN A 722 34.30 -74.07 2.07
N SER A 723 33.76 -73.40 3.00
CA SER A 723 33.72 -73.79 4.40
C SER A 723 32.59 -74.83 4.61
N GLY A 724 32.88 -76.00 4.99
CA GLY A 724 31.93 -77.10 5.27
C GLY A 724 30.95 -76.79 6.50
N ALA A 725 30.66 -75.57 6.75
CA ALA A 725 29.75 -75.15 7.77
C ALA A 725 28.27 -75.27 7.34
N VAL A 726 27.40 -75.71 8.28
CA VAL A 726 26.05 -76.15 7.98
C VAL A 726 25.02 -74.99 7.89
N ASN A 727 25.15 -74.01 8.81
CA ASN A 727 24.24 -72.86 8.86
C ASN A 727 25.03 -71.55 9.00
N GLY A 728 24.46 -70.42 8.64
CA GLY A 728 25.17 -69.17 8.81
C GLY A 728 24.25 -67.94 8.80
N ILE A 729 24.73 -66.90 9.47
CA ILE A 729 24.22 -65.54 9.38
C ILE A 729 25.23 -64.70 8.59
N TRP A 730 24.78 -63.89 7.70
CA TRP A 730 25.65 -62.99 6.96
C TRP A 730 25.06 -61.58 6.87
N ALA A 731 25.93 -60.63 6.83
CA ALA A 731 25.59 -59.21 6.64
C ALA A 731 26.47 -58.66 5.48
N ARG A 732 25.91 -57.83 4.66
CA ARG A 732 26.58 -57.18 3.55
C ARG A 732 26.22 -55.71 3.48
N ILE A 733 27.20 -54.87 3.21
CA ILE A 733 27.01 -53.46 2.87
C ILE A 733 27.64 -53.25 1.50
N PHE A 734 26.87 -52.72 0.61
CA PHE A 734 27.40 -52.32 -0.69
C PHE A 734 26.83 -50.96 -1.12
N GLY A 735 27.50 -50.32 -2.05
CA GLY A 735 27.04 -49.02 -2.55
C GLY A 735 27.98 -48.54 -3.63
N GLY A 736 27.61 -47.48 -4.26
CA GLY A 736 28.35 -46.95 -5.40
C GLY A 736 27.79 -45.63 -5.92
N LYS A 737 28.17 -45.37 -7.17
CA LYS A 737 27.65 -44.29 -7.97
C LYS A 737 27.27 -44.82 -9.34
N LEU A 738 25.99 -44.70 -9.67
CA LEU A 738 25.45 -44.91 -11.02
C LEU A 738 25.35 -43.54 -11.72
N GLY A 739 25.54 -43.52 -13.01
CA GLY A 739 25.38 -42.32 -13.85
C GLY A 739 24.73 -42.64 -15.16
N GLY A 740 23.62 -42.03 -15.48
CA GLY A 740 22.98 -41.92 -16.79
C GLY A 740 23.17 -40.52 -17.36
N ASP A 741 22.60 -40.23 -18.53
CA ASP A 741 22.73 -38.95 -19.21
C ASP A 741 22.11 -37.81 -18.38
N GLU A 742 20.94 -38.05 -17.80
CA GLU A 742 20.17 -37.04 -17.09
C GLU A 742 20.24 -37.14 -15.55
N PHE A 743 20.90 -38.15 -15.00
CA PHE A 743 20.99 -38.36 -13.56
C PHE A 743 22.29 -39.01 -13.09
N THR A 744 22.56 -38.78 -11.80
CA THR A 744 23.50 -39.57 -11.02
C THR A 744 22.88 -40.04 -9.71
N ASN A 745 23.08 -41.30 -9.35
CA ASN A 745 22.60 -41.93 -8.14
C ASN A 745 23.78 -42.39 -7.25
N LYS A 746 23.92 -41.87 -6.05
CA LYS A 746 24.83 -42.36 -5.04
C LYS A 746 24.03 -43.12 -3.99
N TYR A 747 24.29 -44.42 -3.89
CA TYR A 747 23.46 -45.29 -3.07
C TYR A 747 24.29 -46.08 -2.04
N LYS A 748 23.63 -46.55 -1.00
CA LYS A 748 24.13 -47.47 0.02
C LYS A 748 23.06 -48.48 0.31
N THR A 749 23.43 -49.78 0.30
CA THR A 749 22.52 -50.87 0.54
C THR A 749 23.04 -51.75 1.68
N TYR A 750 22.16 -52.11 2.55
CA TYR A 750 22.39 -52.98 3.70
C TYR A 750 21.61 -54.29 3.48
N GLN A 751 22.28 -55.42 3.57
CA GLN A 751 21.64 -56.74 3.53
C GLN A 751 21.97 -57.53 4.79
N LEU A 752 21.01 -58.27 5.28
CA LEU A 752 21.16 -59.24 6.36
C LEU A 752 20.45 -60.52 5.98
N GLY A 753 21.17 -61.65 6.04
CA GLY A 753 20.61 -62.93 5.68
C GLY A 753 20.97 -64.06 6.64
N TYR A 754 20.16 -65.10 6.54
CA TYR A 754 20.37 -66.37 7.23
C TYR A 754 20.17 -67.49 6.24
N ASP A 755 21.05 -68.52 6.28
CA ASP A 755 20.91 -69.76 5.51
C ASP A 755 21.18 -70.98 6.34
N ALA A 756 20.60 -72.07 5.91
CA ALA A 756 20.71 -73.37 6.52
C ALA A 756 20.87 -74.45 5.46
N GLN A 757 21.54 -75.59 5.84
CA GLN A 757 21.68 -76.74 4.97
C GLN A 757 20.37 -77.56 4.97
N ALA A 758 19.85 -77.84 3.80
CA ALA A 758 18.63 -78.64 3.59
C ALA A 758 18.94 -79.72 2.56
N GLY A 759 19.47 -80.84 3.00
CA GLY A 759 19.97 -81.84 2.07
C GLY A 759 21.24 -81.41 1.31
N GLU A 760 21.27 -81.48 0.01
CA GLU A 760 22.33 -80.91 -0.82
C GLU A 760 22.25 -79.43 -1.09
N TRP A 761 21.10 -78.82 -0.76
CA TRP A 761 20.84 -77.40 -0.91
C TRP A 761 21.17 -76.61 0.35
N ARG A 762 21.73 -75.47 0.12
CA ARG A 762 21.76 -74.38 1.12
C ARG A 762 20.61 -73.41 0.82
N VAL A 763 19.65 -73.31 1.73
CA VAL A 763 18.48 -72.47 1.56
C VAL A 763 18.52 -71.29 2.53
N GLY A 764 18.12 -70.10 2.12
CA GLY A 764 18.21 -68.94 2.97
C GLY A 764 17.21 -67.84 2.58
N ALA A 765 17.12 -66.86 3.48
CA ALA A 765 16.38 -65.64 3.28
C ALA A 765 17.24 -64.43 3.63
N ALA A 766 16.99 -63.32 2.99
CA ALA A 766 17.66 -62.06 3.26
C ALA A 766 16.69 -60.89 3.19
N TYR A 767 16.94 -59.88 4.02
CA TYR A 767 16.32 -58.58 3.94
C TYR A 767 17.32 -57.57 3.41
N GLU A 768 16.84 -56.66 2.60
CA GLU A 768 17.63 -55.59 1.97
C GLU A 768 16.97 -54.25 2.20
N TYR A 769 17.79 -53.24 2.54
CA TYR A 769 17.39 -51.86 2.55
C TYR A 769 18.43 -51.03 1.79
N SER A 770 18.02 -50.29 0.79
CA SER A 770 18.83 -49.40 -0.01
C SER A 770 18.35 -47.95 0.14
N ASP A 771 19.31 -47.04 0.19
CA ASP A 771 19.09 -45.61 0.29
C ASP A 771 20.01 -44.91 -0.71
N GLY A 772 19.43 -44.15 -1.66
CA GLY A 772 20.11 -43.47 -2.75
C GLY A 772 19.79 -42.02 -2.82
N SER A 773 20.80 -41.20 -3.06
CA SER A 773 20.68 -39.74 -3.29
C SER A 773 20.90 -39.47 -4.77
N LEU A 774 19.94 -38.78 -5.36
CA LEU A 774 19.84 -38.50 -6.78
C LEU A 774 20.19 -37.03 -7.06
N ASN A 775 20.94 -36.82 -8.15
CA ASN A 775 21.05 -35.52 -8.79
C ASN A 775 20.66 -35.69 -10.24
N TYR A 776 19.60 -35.01 -10.65
CA TYR A 776 19.19 -34.87 -12.04
C TYR A 776 19.82 -33.65 -12.68
N THR A 777 19.80 -33.51 -13.96
CA THR A 777 20.26 -32.31 -14.67
C THR A 777 19.51 -31.06 -14.19
N SER A 778 18.19 -31.18 -13.95
CA SER A 778 17.33 -30.10 -13.52
C SER A 778 16.69 -30.32 -12.14
N GLY A 779 17.33 -31.14 -11.26
CA GLY A 779 16.71 -31.44 -9.96
C GLY A 779 17.53 -32.29 -9.04
N SER A 780 16.92 -32.71 -7.94
CA SER A 780 17.46 -33.71 -7.00
C SER A 780 16.34 -34.63 -6.50
N GLY A 781 16.71 -35.70 -5.81
CA GLY A 781 15.75 -36.62 -5.22
C GLY A 781 16.41 -37.70 -4.40
N GLU A 782 15.60 -38.61 -3.90
CA GLU A 782 16.04 -39.80 -3.16
C GLU A 782 15.35 -41.05 -3.75
N ASN A 783 16.02 -42.18 -3.67
CA ASN A 783 15.36 -43.46 -3.90
C ASN A 783 15.64 -44.42 -2.77
N LYS A 784 14.63 -45.17 -2.34
CA LYS A 784 14.73 -46.13 -1.25
C LYS A 784 14.14 -47.47 -1.72
N ILE A 785 14.81 -48.56 -1.41
CA ILE A 785 14.34 -49.91 -1.73
C ILE A 785 14.32 -50.75 -0.46
N GLY A 786 13.18 -51.38 -0.18
CA GLY A 786 13.04 -52.40 0.85
C GLY A 786 12.69 -53.73 0.17
N ALA A 787 13.48 -54.76 0.34
CA ALA A 787 13.22 -56.03 -0.32
C ALA A 787 13.53 -57.25 0.56
N VAL A 788 12.85 -58.36 0.24
CA VAL A 788 13.09 -59.69 0.84
C VAL A 788 13.50 -60.63 -0.29
N SER A 789 14.54 -61.42 -0.05
CA SER A 789 14.99 -62.45 -0.96
C SER A 789 14.91 -63.85 -0.33
N LEU A 790 14.49 -64.82 -1.12
CA LEU A 790 14.64 -66.23 -0.81
C LEU A 790 15.63 -66.85 -1.79
N TYR A 791 16.55 -67.66 -1.34
CA TYR A 791 17.54 -68.25 -2.19
C TYR A 791 17.84 -69.69 -1.86
N GLY A 792 18.32 -70.41 -2.88
CA GLY A 792 18.80 -71.76 -2.76
C GLY A 792 20.06 -72.00 -3.58
N THR A 793 21.14 -72.47 -2.95
CA THR A 793 22.40 -72.75 -3.58
C THR A 793 22.70 -74.26 -3.50
N LEU A 794 22.87 -74.87 -4.64
CA LEU A 794 23.32 -76.28 -4.75
C LEU A 794 24.79 -76.26 -5.09
N GLN A 795 25.63 -76.89 -4.25
CA GLN A 795 27.07 -77.02 -4.43
C GLN A 795 27.44 -78.40 -4.86
N GLY A 796 27.98 -78.54 -6.10
CA GLY A 796 28.43 -79.80 -6.68
C GLY A 796 29.77 -80.24 -6.08
N LYS A 797 30.02 -81.58 -6.04
CA LYS A 797 31.33 -82.21 -5.65
C LYS A 797 32.48 -81.87 -6.58
N ASP A 798 32.19 -81.35 -7.75
CA ASP A 798 33.10 -80.94 -8.80
C ASP A 798 33.41 -79.46 -8.83
N ASN A 799 33.24 -78.78 -7.69
CA ASN A 799 33.33 -77.27 -7.54
C ASN A 799 32.40 -76.49 -8.42
N SER A 800 31.30 -77.09 -8.88
CA SER A 800 30.20 -76.31 -9.49
C SER A 800 29.23 -75.81 -8.44
N ALA A 801 28.56 -74.68 -8.74
CA ALA A 801 27.46 -74.14 -7.95
C ALA A 801 26.31 -73.73 -8.88
N LEU A 802 25.08 -74.03 -8.42
CA LEU A 802 23.85 -73.51 -8.98
C LEU A 802 23.17 -72.72 -7.93
N ASP A 803 22.87 -71.46 -8.22
CA ASP A 803 22.17 -70.54 -7.28
C ASP A 803 20.87 -70.01 -7.87
N ILE A 804 19.81 -70.06 -7.12
CA ILE A 804 18.49 -69.55 -7.52
C ILE A 804 18.07 -68.55 -6.48
N VAL A 805 17.72 -67.34 -6.90
CA VAL A 805 17.27 -66.23 -6.04
C VAL A 805 15.94 -65.71 -6.53
N VAL A 806 14.99 -65.55 -5.60
CA VAL A 806 13.74 -64.83 -5.81
C VAL A 806 13.74 -63.62 -4.89
N LYS A 807 13.61 -62.42 -5.41
CA LYS A 807 13.58 -61.15 -4.68
C LYS A 807 12.29 -60.43 -4.98
N ARG A 808 11.65 -59.92 -3.91
CA ARG A 808 10.49 -59.03 -4.02
C ARG A 808 10.66 -57.86 -3.07
N GLY A 809 10.31 -56.66 -3.54
CA GLY A 809 10.44 -55.46 -2.73
C GLY A 809 9.61 -54.32 -3.27
N ARG A 810 9.76 -53.21 -2.59
CA ARG A 810 9.12 -51.94 -2.97
C ARG A 810 10.18 -50.87 -3.15
N ILE A 811 10.03 -50.10 -4.21
CA ILE A 811 10.86 -48.96 -4.56
C ILE A 811 10.06 -47.72 -4.23
N TYR A 812 10.65 -46.78 -3.53
CA TYR A 812 10.15 -45.44 -3.28
C TYR A 812 11.10 -44.45 -3.92
N GLY A 813 10.57 -43.43 -4.60
CA GLY A 813 11.35 -42.36 -5.15
C GLY A 813 10.65 -41.03 -4.96
N ASP A 814 11.45 -39.98 -4.76
CA ASP A 814 11.00 -38.62 -4.82
C ASP A 814 11.88 -37.81 -5.78
N MET A 815 11.37 -36.71 -6.25
CA MET A 815 12.09 -35.75 -7.08
C MET A 815 11.66 -34.34 -6.81
N ASP A 816 12.67 -33.46 -6.66
CA ASP A 816 12.52 -32.00 -6.62
C ASP A 816 13.13 -31.44 -7.90
N ILE A 817 12.31 -30.82 -8.76
CA ILE A 817 12.74 -30.22 -10.01
C ILE A 817 12.91 -28.72 -9.77
N TYR A 818 14.07 -28.16 -10.18
CA TYR A 818 14.44 -26.76 -9.93
C TYR A 818 14.35 -25.93 -11.22
N GLY A 819 14.41 -24.60 -11.04
CA GLY A 819 14.51 -23.64 -12.13
C GLY A 819 13.19 -23.00 -12.52
N LYS A 820 13.09 -22.61 -13.76
CA LYS A 820 11.95 -21.90 -14.34
C LYS A 820 10.64 -22.69 -14.24
N TYR A 821 10.74 -24.02 -14.36
CA TYR A 821 9.59 -24.95 -14.35
C TYR A 821 9.67 -25.90 -13.15
N SER A 822 9.94 -25.38 -11.98
CA SER A 822 10.04 -26.17 -10.76
C SER A 822 8.78 -27.00 -10.50
N ASP A 823 8.97 -28.28 -10.12
CA ASP A 823 7.91 -29.22 -9.79
C ASP A 823 8.40 -30.22 -8.74
N GLN A 824 7.51 -31.02 -8.18
CA GLN A 824 7.81 -32.07 -7.22
C GLN A 824 6.94 -33.29 -7.48
N GLY A 825 7.51 -34.47 -7.28
CA GLY A 825 6.77 -35.72 -7.42
C GLY A 825 7.34 -36.81 -6.53
N ASP A 826 6.48 -37.69 -6.04
CA ASP A 826 6.85 -38.90 -5.31
C ASP A 826 6.08 -40.11 -5.84
N TYR A 827 6.73 -41.24 -5.83
CA TYR A 827 6.15 -42.48 -6.32
C TYR A 827 6.56 -43.69 -5.49
N SER A 828 5.79 -44.76 -5.64
CA SER A 828 6.19 -46.07 -5.15
C SER A 828 5.71 -47.17 -6.08
N THR A 829 6.54 -48.17 -6.28
CA THR A 829 6.20 -49.34 -7.09
C THR A 829 6.74 -50.61 -6.48
N ASP A 830 6.10 -51.75 -6.79
CA ASP A 830 6.57 -53.09 -6.40
C ASP A 830 7.48 -53.67 -7.50
N ALA A 831 8.51 -54.37 -7.08
CA ALA A 831 9.43 -55.03 -7.98
C ALA A 831 9.71 -56.47 -7.56
N THR A 832 9.86 -57.33 -8.55
CA THR A 832 10.16 -58.77 -8.36
C THR A 832 11.28 -59.16 -9.29
N SER A 833 12.22 -60.01 -8.84
CA SER A 833 13.19 -60.62 -9.74
C SER A 833 13.45 -62.11 -9.37
N ILE A 834 13.78 -62.88 -10.38
CA ILE A 834 14.20 -64.28 -10.27
C ILE A 834 15.50 -64.43 -11.03
N GLY A 835 16.57 -64.80 -10.33
CA GLY A 835 17.88 -65.01 -10.91
C GLY A 835 18.31 -66.48 -10.76
N VAL A 836 18.98 -67.01 -11.84
CA VAL A 836 19.62 -68.30 -11.79
C VAL A 836 21.07 -68.14 -12.25
N GLU A 837 22.00 -68.50 -11.40
CA GLU A 837 23.46 -68.46 -11.69
C GLU A 837 24.05 -69.86 -11.62
N TYR A 838 24.85 -70.21 -12.65
CA TYR A 838 25.72 -71.38 -12.63
C TYR A 838 27.16 -70.94 -12.69
N SER A 839 28.01 -71.51 -11.82
CA SER A 839 29.43 -71.29 -11.81
C SER A 839 30.18 -72.61 -11.64
N LYS A 840 31.40 -72.65 -12.19
CA LYS A 840 32.26 -73.80 -11.98
C LYS A 840 33.70 -73.36 -11.81
N ARG A 841 34.27 -73.68 -10.63
CA ARG A 841 35.66 -73.33 -10.35
C ARG A 841 36.59 -74.45 -10.86
N PHE A 842 37.65 -74.11 -11.60
CA PHE A 842 38.72 -74.88 -12.07
C PHE A 842 40.02 -74.48 -11.33
N ASP A 843 40.57 -75.37 -10.50
CA ASP A 843 41.81 -75.12 -9.80
C ASP A 843 43.02 -75.51 -10.66
N GLY A 844 43.97 -74.59 -10.78
CA GLY A 844 45.22 -74.74 -11.49
C GLY A 844 46.43 -74.88 -10.60
N GLY A 845 47.65 -74.99 -11.15
CA GLY A 845 48.85 -75.03 -10.39
C GLY A 845 49.12 -73.76 -9.54
N ASN A 846 49.84 -73.87 -8.47
CA ASN A 846 50.24 -72.74 -7.57
C ASN A 846 49.06 -72.05 -6.93
N ASN A 847 47.93 -72.69 -6.62
CA ASN A 847 46.72 -72.19 -6.05
C ASN A 847 46.02 -71.11 -6.88
N VAL A 848 46.24 -71.03 -8.19
CA VAL A 848 45.50 -70.17 -9.10
C VAL A 848 44.25 -70.90 -9.53
N TYR A 849 43.16 -70.21 -9.66
CA TYR A 849 41.89 -70.76 -10.15
C TYR A 849 41.26 -69.87 -11.17
N PHE A 850 40.46 -70.47 -12.01
CA PHE A 850 39.49 -69.65 -12.74
C PHE A 850 38.07 -70.22 -12.59
N GLU A 851 37.04 -69.33 -12.62
CA GLU A 851 35.66 -69.63 -12.38
C GLU A 851 34.79 -68.95 -13.44
N PRO A 852 34.45 -69.59 -14.56
CA PRO A 852 33.43 -69.07 -15.46
C PRO A 852 32.07 -69.11 -14.76
N GLN A 853 31.26 -68.10 -15.09
CA GLN A 853 29.95 -67.87 -14.53
C GLN A 853 28.96 -67.52 -15.63
N ALA A 854 27.76 -68.06 -15.52
CA ALA A 854 26.63 -67.67 -16.39
C ALA A 854 25.40 -67.40 -15.51
N GLN A 855 24.76 -66.27 -15.67
CA GLN A 855 23.57 -65.89 -14.91
C GLN A 855 22.50 -65.36 -15.85
N LEU A 856 21.25 -65.73 -15.55
CA LEU A 856 20.07 -65.19 -16.21
C LEU A 856 19.14 -64.62 -15.09
N THR A 857 18.77 -63.39 -15.21
CA THR A 857 17.90 -62.72 -14.24
C THR A 857 16.71 -62.18 -14.98
N PHE A 858 15.51 -62.64 -14.62
CA PHE A 858 14.25 -62.00 -14.99
C PHE A 858 13.86 -61.04 -13.89
N GLY A 859 13.49 -59.83 -14.27
CA GLY A 859 12.98 -58.79 -13.39
C GLY A 859 11.67 -58.20 -13.90
N ARG A 860 10.79 -57.80 -13.00
CA ARG A 860 9.61 -57.03 -13.31
C ARG A 860 9.47 -55.92 -12.27
N ILE A 861 9.30 -54.70 -12.73
CA ILE A 861 8.87 -53.53 -11.94
C ILE A 861 7.46 -53.22 -12.39
N ASP A 862 6.50 -53.21 -11.47
CA ASP A 862 5.09 -52.92 -11.78
C ASP A 862 4.92 -51.45 -12.19
N GLY A 863 4.06 -51.19 -13.14
CA GLY A 863 3.70 -49.86 -13.59
C GLY A 863 3.12 -49.05 -12.41
N TYR A 864 3.29 -47.75 -12.42
CA TYR A 864 2.82 -46.86 -11.36
C TYR A 864 2.44 -45.49 -11.89
N ASP A 865 1.61 -44.80 -11.14
CA ASP A 865 1.17 -43.45 -11.47
C ASP A 865 1.26 -42.53 -10.24
N TYR A 866 1.42 -41.23 -10.51
CA TYR A 866 1.35 -40.16 -9.49
C TYR A 866 0.91 -38.85 -10.12
N VAL A 867 0.61 -37.88 -9.27
CA VAL A 867 0.32 -36.49 -9.69
C VAL A 867 1.37 -35.59 -9.08
N SER A 868 2.06 -34.82 -9.90
CA SER A 868 3.06 -33.86 -9.44
C SER A 868 2.43 -32.66 -8.70
N ALA A 869 3.24 -31.89 -7.99
CA ALA A 869 2.79 -30.69 -7.27
C ALA A 869 2.16 -29.64 -8.19
N LYS A 870 2.54 -29.60 -9.46
CA LYS A 870 1.95 -28.72 -10.50
C LYS A 870 0.77 -29.37 -11.25
N GLY A 871 0.31 -30.53 -10.82
CA GLY A 871 -0.87 -31.19 -11.36
C GLY A 871 -0.64 -32.01 -12.61
N ILE A 872 0.62 -32.30 -12.99
CA ILE A 872 0.93 -33.22 -14.07
C ILE A 872 0.65 -34.64 -13.60
N ARG A 873 -0.22 -35.37 -14.30
CA ARG A 873 -0.45 -36.79 -14.08
C ARG A 873 0.58 -37.57 -14.87
N VAL A 874 1.35 -38.39 -14.20
CA VAL A 874 2.41 -39.22 -14.76
C VAL A 874 2.03 -40.67 -14.56
N ALA A 875 2.09 -41.45 -15.61
CA ALA A 875 1.88 -42.89 -15.59
C ALA A 875 3.04 -43.59 -16.30
N TYR A 876 3.66 -44.56 -15.66
CA TYR A 876 4.68 -45.41 -16.21
C TYR A 876 4.14 -46.83 -16.39
N ASP A 877 4.46 -47.42 -17.52
CA ASP A 877 4.15 -48.83 -17.77
C ASP A 877 5.11 -49.76 -17.01
N ASP A 878 4.73 -51.03 -16.92
CA ASP A 878 5.58 -52.09 -16.37
C ASP A 878 6.94 -52.16 -17.08
N ILE A 879 8.01 -52.43 -16.36
CA ILE A 879 9.31 -52.80 -16.94
C ILE A 879 9.52 -54.29 -16.78
N ASN A 880 9.67 -55.01 -17.91
CA ASN A 880 10.06 -56.40 -17.90
C ASN A 880 11.51 -56.49 -18.36
N SER A 881 12.38 -57.00 -17.50
CA SER A 881 13.83 -57.13 -17.71
C SER A 881 14.24 -58.58 -17.84
N LEU A 882 15.12 -58.89 -18.76
CA LEU A 882 15.77 -60.17 -18.89
C LEU A 882 17.28 -59.99 -19.13
N ILE A 883 18.06 -60.01 -18.05
CA ILE A 883 19.51 -59.80 -18.13
C ILE A 883 20.24 -61.14 -18.18
N GLY A 884 21.04 -61.32 -19.22
CA GLY A 884 22.05 -62.36 -19.34
C GLY A 884 23.43 -61.87 -18.92
N ARG A 885 24.15 -62.61 -18.08
CA ARG A 885 25.52 -62.29 -17.66
C ARG A 885 26.44 -63.48 -17.96
N LEU A 886 27.52 -63.22 -18.67
CA LEU A 886 28.65 -64.17 -18.83
C LEU A 886 29.86 -63.55 -18.12
N GLY A 887 30.35 -64.22 -17.07
CA GLY A 887 31.45 -63.73 -16.23
C GLY A 887 32.61 -64.76 -16.15
N ILE A 888 33.75 -64.22 -15.81
CA ILE A 888 34.93 -64.99 -15.41
C ILE A 888 35.56 -64.38 -14.19
N VAL A 889 35.88 -65.21 -13.21
CA VAL A 889 36.70 -64.85 -12.09
C VAL A 889 38.01 -65.55 -12.18
N ALA A 890 39.15 -64.89 -12.04
CA ALA A 890 40.48 -65.44 -11.99
C ALA A 890 41.16 -65.02 -10.69
N GLY A 891 41.57 -65.97 -9.85
CA GLY A 891 42.04 -65.64 -8.54
C GLY A 891 43.18 -66.54 -8.06
N LYS A 892 43.70 -66.16 -6.91
CA LYS A 892 44.74 -66.94 -6.21
C LYS A 892 44.31 -67.20 -4.77
N ALA A 893 44.22 -68.47 -4.44
CA ALA A 893 43.89 -68.88 -3.06
C ALA A 893 45.16 -68.91 -2.16
N PHE A 894 44.96 -68.56 -0.90
CA PHE A 894 45.92 -68.58 0.14
C PHE A 894 45.39 -69.42 1.34
N SER A 895 46.17 -69.61 2.34
CA SER A 895 45.81 -70.46 3.51
C SER A 895 44.59 -69.95 4.29
N ARG A 896 44.22 -68.65 4.15
CA ARG A 896 43.11 -67.98 4.87
C ARG A 896 42.26 -67.11 4.01
N GLY A 897 42.20 -67.34 2.72
CA GLY A 897 41.40 -66.55 1.83
C GLY A 897 41.88 -66.52 0.40
N ASP A 898 41.35 -65.70 -0.41
CA ASP A 898 41.75 -65.49 -1.81
C ASP A 898 41.72 -63.98 -2.22
N VAL A 899 42.37 -63.70 -3.32
CA VAL A 899 42.21 -62.46 -4.09
C VAL A 899 41.89 -62.82 -5.51
N TYR A 900 41.04 -62.01 -6.16
CA TYR A 900 40.61 -62.29 -7.52
C TYR A 900 40.40 -60.98 -8.31
N VAL A 901 40.43 -61.14 -9.60
CA VAL A 901 39.90 -60.21 -10.59
C VAL A 901 38.67 -60.82 -11.23
N LYS A 902 37.67 -60.04 -11.56
CA LYS A 902 36.45 -60.45 -12.23
C LYS A 902 36.17 -59.59 -13.46
N GLY A 903 35.59 -60.16 -14.46
CA GLY A 903 35.03 -59.45 -15.62
C GLY A 903 33.76 -60.12 -16.06
N SER A 904 32.78 -59.38 -16.43
CA SER A 904 31.46 -59.85 -16.85
C SER A 904 30.95 -59.02 -18.02
N LEU A 905 30.42 -59.66 -19.04
CA LEU A 905 29.63 -59.08 -20.13
C LEU A 905 28.17 -59.31 -19.79
N LEU A 906 27.41 -58.22 -19.74
CA LEU A 906 25.98 -58.23 -19.48
C LEU A 906 25.22 -57.70 -20.68
N HIS A 907 24.03 -58.26 -20.92
CA HIS A 907 23.11 -57.81 -21.95
C HIS A 907 21.66 -57.84 -21.44
N GLU A 908 20.97 -56.75 -21.58
CA GLU A 908 19.52 -56.70 -21.36
C GLU A 908 18.80 -57.02 -22.67
N PHE A 909 18.02 -58.09 -22.68
CA PHE A 909 17.27 -58.57 -23.82
C PHE A 909 15.86 -58.03 -23.96
N SER A 910 15.39 -57.30 -22.95
CA SER A 910 14.08 -56.68 -22.81
C SER A 910 14.29 -55.30 -22.22
N GLY A 911 13.35 -54.74 -21.54
CA GLY A 911 13.54 -53.46 -20.85
C GLY A 911 12.63 -52.39 -21.40
N ASP A 912 11.68 -52.79 -22.24
CA ASP A 912 10.69 -51.86 -22.78
C ASP A 912 9.78 -51.33 -21.68
N SER A 913 9.49 -50.04 -21.77
CA SER A 913 8.51 -49.35 -20.94
C SER A 913 7.99 -48.14 -21.69
N SER A 914 7.04 -47.43 -21.13
CA SER A 914 6.63 -46.09 -21.60
C SER A 914 6.27 -45.19 -20.43
N VAL A 915 6.37 -43.90 -20.65
CA VAL A 915 5.86 -42.89 -19.74
C VAL A 915 4.86 -42.02 -20.46
N THR A 916 3.72 -41.83 -19.84
CA THR A 916 2.67 -40.91 -20.30
C THR A 916 2.50 -39.81 -19.27
N MET A 917 2.50 -38.57 -19.71
CA MET A 917 2.24 -37.36 -18.89
C MET A 917 1.04 -36.66 -19.46
N LEU A 918 0.18 -36.18 -18.54
CA LEU A 918 -1.00 -35.35 -18.87
C LEU A 918 -0.99 -34.13 -17.97
N ALA A 919 -0.80 -32.95 -18.53
CA ALA A 919 -0.85 -31.67 -17.81
C ALA A 919 -2.30 -31.24 -17.53
N ALA A 920 -2.47 -30.32 -16.56
CA ALA A 920 -3.77 -29.81 -16.17
C ALA A 920 -4.51 -29.05 -17.31
N ASN A 921 -3.75 -28.47 -18.25
CA ASN A 921 -4.28 -27.81 -19.47
C ASN A 921 -4.70 -28.78 -20.58
N GLY A 922 -4.60 -30.12 -20.35
CA GLY A 922 -4.95 -31.17 -21.35
C GLY A 922 -3.84 -31.55 -22.33
N GLU A 923 -2.67 -30.92 -22.25
CA GLU A 923 -1.50 -31.35 -23.05
C GLU A 923 -1.00 -32.70 -22.57
N SER A 924 -0.59 -33.56 -23.54
CA SER A 924 -0.04 -34.85 -23.24
C SER A 924 1.35 -35.01 -23.85
N TYR A 925 2.18 -35.76 -23.18
CA TYR A 925 3.48 -36.24 -23.66
C TYR A 925 3.59 -37.74 -23.43
N MET A 926 4.10 -38.47 -24.40
CA MET A 926 4.36 -39.90 -24.29
C MET A 926 5.74 -40.18 -24.85
N GLU A 927 6.50 -41.02 -24.15
CA GLU A 927 7.80 -41.46 -24.57
C GLU A 927 7.97 -42.95 -24.32
N ASP A 928 8.32 -43.68 -25.38
CA ASP A 928 8.72 -45.06 -25.27
C ASP A 928 10.17 -45.14 -24.79
N GLN A 929 10.44 -45.96 -23.80
CA GLN A 929 11.74 -46.18 -23.20
C GLN A 929 12.23 -47.60 -23.52
N ASP A 930 13.43 -47.73 -24.05
CA ASP A 930 14.09 -49.01 -24.29
C ASP A 930 15.40 -49.04 -23.47
N TYR A 931 15.48 -49.94 -22.50
CA TYR A 931 16.69 -50.17 -21.70
C TYR A 931 17.53 -51.32 -22.19
N GLY A 932 17.24 -51.86 -23.39
CA GLY A 932 18.01 -52.91 -24.09
C GLY A 932 19.44 -52.46 -24.37
N ASP A 933 20.41 -53.05 -23.68
CA ASP A 933 21.79 -52.55 -23.71
C ASP A 933 22.83 -53.64 -23.42
N THR A 934 24.10 -53.38 -23.78
CA THR A 934 25.25 -54.26 -23.51
C THR A 934 26.37 -53.51 -22.81
N TRP A 935 26.79 -54.01 -21.65
CA TRP A 935 27.88 -53.39 -20.87
C TRP A 935 28.87 -54.40 -20.33
N LEU A 936 30.07 -53.93 -20.03
CA LEU A 936 31.15 -54.69 -19.41
C LEU A 936 31.34 -54.28 -17.95
N GLU A 937 31.35 -55.22 -17.02
CA GLU A 937 31.75 -54.96 -15.61
C GLU A 937 33.12 -55.58 -15.32
N VAL A 938 34.00 -54.85 -14.68
CA VAL A 938 35.28 -55.31 -14.18
C VAL A 938 35.46 -55.03 -12.73
N GLY A 939 36.11 -55.90 -11.98
CA GLY A 939 36.30 -55.68 -10.54
C GLY A 939 37.49 -56.47 -9.97
N ILE A 940 37.86 -56.11 -8.77
CA ILE A 940 38.87 -56.80 -7.97
C ILE A 940 38.30 -57.04 -6.58
N GLY A 941 38.54 -58.18 -6.02
CA GLY A 941 38.04 -58.56 -4.72
C GLY A 941 38.86 -59.62 -4.02
N GLY A 942 38.33 -60.02 -2.90
CA GLY A 942 38.94 -61.11 -2.14
C GLY A 942 38.14 -61.47 -0.89
N ASN A 943 38.53 -62.55 -0.26
CA ASN A 943 37.96 -62.95 1.02
C ASN A 943 39.08 -63.26 2.02
N ILE A 944 38.77 -63.25 3.31
CA ILE A 944 39.66 -63.66 4.37
C ILE A 944 38.89 -64.37 5.48
N THR A 945 39.37 -65.55 5.86
CA THR A 945 38.82 -66.26 7.03
C THR A 945 39.52 -65.77 8.30
N LEU A 946 38.75 -65.15 9.17
CA LEU A 946 39.19 -64.52 10.43
C LEU A 946 39.26 -65.51 11.61
N GLY A 947 38.72 -66.70 11.43
CA GLY A 947 38.71 -67.82 12.42
C GLY A 947 38.04 -69.07 11.82
N LYS A 948 37.70 -70.07 12.66
CA LYS A 948 37.09 -71.28 12.12
C LYS A 948 35.71 -71.08 11.50
N ASN A 949 35.02 -69.96 11.90
CA ASN A 949 33.62 -69.75 11.60
C ASN A 949 33.31 -68.36 10.98
N CYS A 950 34.31 -67.48 10.85
CA CYS A 950 34.10 -66.14 10.41
C CYS A 950 34.84 -65.88 9.08
N GLU A 951 34.10 -65.26 8.14
CA GLU A 951 34.64 -64.83 6.85
C GLU A 951 34.30 -63.39 6.57
N LEU A 952 35.25 -62.63 6.09
CA LEU A 952 35.09 -61.27 5.59
C LEU A 952 35.42 -61.29 4.11
N TYR A 953 34.57 -60.75 3.28
CA TYR A 953 34.78 -60.70 1.84
C TYR A 953 34.38 -59.31 1.29
N GLY A 954 34.87 -58.98 0.12
CA GLY A 954 34.53 -57.74 -0.52
C GLY A 954 35.16 -57.57 -1.89
N ASP A 955 34.60 -56.65 -2.64
CA ASP A 955 35.10 -56.28 -3.98
C ASP A 955 34.78 -54.84 -4.32
N ILE A 956 35.52 -54.33 -5.26
CA ILE A 956 35.24 -53.05 -5.93
C ILE A 956 35.09 -53.34 -7.42
N GLU A 957 34.15 -52.61 -8.05
CA GLU A 957 33.83 -52.83 -9.45
C GLU A 957 33.47 -51.54 -10.18
N ARG A 958 33.56 -51.54 -11.48
CA ARG A 958 33.17 -50.48 -12.41
C ARG A 958 32.60 -51.09 -13.67
N SER A 959 31.60 -50.40 -14.28
CA SER A 959 31.09 -50.77 -15.62
C SER A 959 31.62 -49.83 -16.71
N PHE A 960 31.56 -50.30 -17.95
CA PHE A 960 31.95 -49.62 -19.17
C PHE A 960 30.97 -49.96 -20.28
N GLY A 961 30.62 -49.01 -21.10
CA GLY A 961 29.53 -49.13 -22.08
C GLY A 961 28.16 -49.02 -21.41
N GLY A 962 27.14 -48.98 -22.20
CA GLY A 962 25.77 -48.84 -21.76
C GLY A 962 25.36 -47.40 -21.40
N ASP A 963 24.05 -47.15 -21.44
CA ASP A 963 23.43 -45.86 -21.20
C ASP A 963 23.55 -45.46 -19.73
N VAL A 964 23.58 -46.47 -18.83
CA VAL A 964 23.84 -46.22 -17.41
C VAL A 964 25.13 -46.94 -17.00
N THR A 965 26.05 -46.17 -16.43
CA THR A 965 27.34 -46.68 -15.99
C THR A 965 27.45 -46.74 -14.47
N LYS A 966 27.99 -47.87 -13.95
CA LYS A 966 28.47 -47.94 -12.56
C LYS A 966 29.86 -47.32 -12.51
N ASN A 967 29.93 -46.03 -12.14
CA ASN A 967 31.20 -45.31 -12.10
C ASN A 967 32.18 -45.94 -11.12
N TRP A 968 31.66 -46.43 -10.01
CA TRP A 968 32.31 -47.30 -9.04
C TRP A 968 31.26 -48.00 -8.19
N GLY A 969 31.54 -49.20 -7.76
CA GLY A 969 30.78 -49.95 -6.76
C GLY A 969 31.76 -50.57 -5.76
N ALA A 970 31.38 -50.64 -4.49
CA ALA A 970 32.13 -51.32 -3.45
C ALA A 970 31.18 -52.18 -2.63
N ASN A 971 31.64 -53.37 -2.30
CA ASN A 971 30.91 -54.37 -1.52
C ASN A 971 31.80 -54.91 -0.41
N VAL A 972 31.25 -55.00 0.83
CA VAL A 972 31.88 -55.67 1.95
C VAL A 972 30.85 -56.53 2.65
N GLY A 973 31.18 -57.79 2.85
CA GLY A 973 30.31 -58.73 3.53
C GLY A 973 31.04 -59.47 4.65
N PHE A 974 30.29 -59.86 5.63
CA PHE A 974 30.73 -60.70 6.74
C PHE A 974 29.79 -61.89 6.88
N ARG A 975 30.37 -63.05 7.11
CA ARG A 975 29.63 -64.31 7.34
C ARG A 975 30.10 -64.96 8.63
N TYR A 976 29.19 -65.43 9.47
CA TYR A 976 29.40 -66.26 10.62
C TYR A 976 28.66 -67.61 10.43
N SER A 977 29.41 -68.68 10.40
CA SER A 977 28.88 -70.04 10.19
C SER A 977 28.92 -70.84 11.54
N PHE A 978 27.91 -71.61 11.89
CA PHE A 978 27.80 -72.36 13.13
C PHE A 978 27.12 -73.71 12.92
#